data_b42fcdb26d2a73a03532c043e3ad8050
#
_entry.id   b42fcdb26d2a73a03532c043e3ad8050
#
_cell.length_a   1.000
_cell.length_b   1.000
_cell.length_c   1.000
_cell.angle_alpha   90.00
_cell.angle_beta   90.00
_cell.angle_gamma   90.00
#
_symmetry.space_group_name_H-M   'P 1'
#
loop_
_entity.id
_entity.type
_entity.pdbx_description
1 polymer ?
#
loop_
_entity_poly.entity_id
_entity_poly.type
_entity_poly.pdbx_seq_one_letter_code
_entity_poly.pdbx_strand_id
1 'polypeptide(L)'
;MSEPFKIESLLSARLFLSPKLVGERIFFLSDLSGRISLYAMDRGGSVPEPLLPPDIALQNPALMNGESYYPFPKLDKVLVMIDRDGDENYQPCTVPLDGGLPEPVLGDRFQGQQVNCIHGDLEHNLVAFQIDPRTNPINESYLVDLETLEIAELGTSMYGNYYSGANDDYAKIILIDGYTVGDNVVYLWEEGAGERKVLYGKPLDQRVEGEEVPLNSIFSCHFTAGDEGLLLATSLFEDQFGLGYLRLDAPAEAHRVEVAGTLHGGEGELYDLKHLRDDRYLLVYNIDGCSWAYEGAFDEAALRFQVDRVVCGQGMLSNGVLQSIYYEKVSGDYVLSFSTATSPAQIYTVEGDTGQTVRHTQERILGIAGQLLSFGEDASYISHDGLRVSARLYLPADELGFEGKRPVVFYIHGGPQAQERPDFTWFSMPLIQFLTLNGVAVFVPNVRGSSGYGLSYMKQVDHDWGGKDRLDHVAAFDHLRQDGRLDLDRAGVMGRSYGGYMTLILAGRHPELWSAACDMFGPYNMFTFLERLPETWKTYFYLSIGHPEKDREFLTERSPNTHLHQLSCPMLVIQGGNDPRVLEVESRDLVEELRAQGKEIEYLVFENEGHDVLKFENKVRCYSEITGFFAKHLQP
;
A
#
# COMPACT_ATOMS: atom_id res chain seq x y z
N MET A 1 -31.31 -24.44 -10.16
CA MET A 1 -30.01 -23.89 -9.69
C MET A 1 -29.72 -22.71 -10.57
N SER A 2 -29.55 -21.51 -10.04
CA SER A 2 -29.04 -20.35 -10.79
C SER A 2 -27.67 -20.73 -11.35
N GLU A 3 -27.34 -20.24 -12.54
CA GLU A 3 -25.97 -20.40 -13.07
C GLU A 3 -24.98 -19.84 -12.04
N PRO A 4 -23.84 -20.51 -11.81
CA PRO A 4 -22.85 -20.03 -10.85
C PRO A 4 -22.33 -18.65 -11.29
N PHE A 5 -22.10 -17.76 -10.31
CA PHE A 5 -21.47 -16.46 -10.58
C PHE A 5 -20.10 -16.65 -11.21
N LYS A 6 -19.78 -15.79 -12.16
CA LYS A 6 -18.46 -15.78 -12.81
C LYS A 6 -17.64 -14.63 -12.27
N ILE A 7 -16.34 -14.88 -12.07
CA ILE A 7 -15.43 -13.84 -11.59
C ILE A 7 -15.34 -12.64 -12.54
N GLU A 8 -15.51 -12.89 -13.85
CA GLU A 8 -15.53 -11.84 -14.87
C GLU A 8 -16.62 -10.79 -14.62
N SER A 9 -17.70 -11.15 -13.92
CA SER A 9 -18.73 -10.19 -13.52
C SER A 9 -18.20 -9.17 -12.50
N LEU A 10 -17.44 -9.61 -11.50
CA LEU A 10 -16.77 -8.72 -10.53
C LEU A 10 -15.65 -7.92 -11.20
N LEU A 11 -14.85 -8.58 -12.04
CA LEU A 11 -13.76 -7.95 -12.79
C LEU A 11 -14.24 -7.13 -13.99
N SER A 12 -15.56 -7.07 -14.26
CA SER A 12 -16.13 -6.12 -15.24
C SER A 12 -16.05 -4.68 -14.74
N ALA A 13 -16.03 -4.48 -13.43
CA ALA A 13 -15.76 -3.19 -12.83
C ALA A 13 -14.29 -2.80 -13.06
N ARG A 14 -14.09 -1.69 -13.76
CA ARG A 14 -12.76 -1.20 -14.11
C ARG A 14 -12.17 -0.33 -13.00
N LEU A 15 -10.85 -0.30 -12.96
CA LEU A 15 -10.11 0.56 -12.04
C LEU A 15 -10.13 2.01 -12.55
N PHE A 16 -10.28 2.96 -11.63
CA PHE A 16 -10.14 4.39 -11.88
C PHE A 16 -9.29 4.98 -10.75
N LEU A 17 -8.00 5.12 -10.99
CA LEU A 17 -6.99 5.34 -9.96
C LEU A 17 -6.14 6.58 -10.24
N SER A 18 -5.56 7.14 -9.17
CA SER A 18 -4.58 8.23 -9.21
C SER A 18 -4.99 9.39 -10.13
N PRO A 19 -6.24 9.91 -10.07
CA PRO A 19 -6.64 10.98 -10.97
C PRO A 19 -5.86 12.26 -10.68
N LYS A 20 -5.49 12.98 -11.75
CA LYS A 20 -4.90 14.32 -11.69
C LYS A 20 -5.67 15.25 -12.63
N LEU A 21 -5.97 16.46 -12.16
CA LEU A 21 -6.73 17.47 -12.89
C LEU A 21 -5.78 18.51 -13.48
N VAL A 22 -5.90 18.78 -14.77
CA VAL A 22 -5.19 19.86 -15.47
C VAL A 22 -6.22 20.63 -16.30
N GLY A 23 -6.60 21.81 -15.85
CA GLY A 23 -7.71 22.55 -16.44
C GLY A 23 -9.02 21.78 -16.42
N GLU A 24 -9.60 21.49 -17.58
CA GLU A 24 -10.83 20.71 -17.72
C GLU A 24 -10.60 19.23 -18.05
N ARG A 25 -9.33 18.75 -18.00
CA ARG A 25 -8.98 17.38 -18.37
C ARG A 25 -8.52 16.59 -17.14
N ILE A 26 -9.09 15.42 -16.93
CA ILE A 26 -8.75 14.48 -15.86
C ILE A 26 -7.89 13.38 -16.46
N PHE A 27 -6.65 13.25 -16.00
CA PHE A 27 -5.73 12.15 -16.29
C PHE A 27 -5.91 11.09 -15.20
N PHE A 28 -5.84 9.80 -15.53
CA PHE A 28 -6.00 8.72 -14.55
C PHE A 28 -5.45 7.39 -15.06
N LEU A 29 -5.21 6.46 -14.14
CA LEU A 29 -4.87 5.08 -14.46
C LEU A 29 -6.14 4.22 -14.50
N SER A 30 -6.19 3.29 -15.48
CA SER A 30 -7.30 2.35 -15.58
C SER A 30 -6.87 1.06 -16.29
N ASP A 31 -7.60 -0.02 -16.03
CA ASP A 31 -7.44 -1.31 -16.71
C ASP A 31 -8.49 -1.53 -17.84
N LEU A 32 -8.99 -0.46 -18.44
CA LEU A 32 -9.98 -0.48 -19.53
C LEU A 32 -9.58 -1.37 -20.71
N SER A 33 -8.28 -1.43 -21.03
CA SER A 33 -7.71 -2.29 -22.08
C SER A 33 -7.39 -3.72 -21.61
N GLY A 34 -7.71 -4.09 -20.36
CA GLY A 34 -7.30 -5.35 -19.73
C GLY A 34 -5.93 -5.31 -19.06
N ARG A 35 -5.27 -4.15 -19.08
CA ARG A 35 -4.00 -3.85 -18.41
C ARG A 35 -4.08 -2.46 -17.80
N ILE A 36 -3.38 -2.21 -16.70
CA ILE A 36 -3.27 -0.86 -16.15
C ILE A 36 -2.52 0.01 -17.17
N SER A 37 -3.12 1.10 -17.57
CA SER A 37 -2.57 2.06 -18.53
C SER A 37 -3.03 3.47 -18.18
N LEU A 38 -2.45 4.48 -18.85
CA LEU A 38 -2.77 5.88 -18.66
C LEU A 38 -3.88 6.33 -19.63
N TYR A 39 -4.87 7.03 -19.08
CA TYR A 39 -6.02 7.57 -19.81
C TYR A 39 -6.25 9.03 -19.45
N ALA A 40 -6.99 9.72 -20.30
CA ALA A 40 -7.56 11.03 -20.01
C ALA A 40 -9.04 11.10 -20.40
N MET A 41 -9.80 11.97 -19.75
CA MET A 41 -11.19 12.30 -20.09
C MET A 41 -11.48 13.77 -19.73
N ASP A 42 -12.54 14.32 -20.31
CA ASP A 42 -13.01 15.66 -19.93
C ASP A 42 -13.65 15.66 -18.54
N ARG A 43 -13.54 16.74 -17.82
CA ARG A 43 -14.29 17.01 -16.60
C ARG A 43 -15.80 16.98 -16.92
N GLY A 44 -16.56 16.24 -16.11
CA GLY A 44 -17.97 15.97 -16.41
C GLY A 44 -18.22 14.61 -17.07
N GLY A 45 -17.17 13.95 -17.50
CA GLY A 45 -17.19 12.61 -18.09
C GLY A 45 -17.29 12.63 -19.61
N SER A 46 -16.29 12.10 -20.27
CA SER A 46 -16.28 11.76 -21.68
C SER A 46 -15.82 10.31 -21.83
N VAL A 47 -15.72 9.81 -23.06
CA VAL A 47 -15.11 8.51 -23.31
C VAL A 47 -13.62 8.61 -22.96
N PRO A 48 -13.08 7.74 -22.09
CA PRO A 48 -11.67 7.73 -21.78
C PRO A 48 -10.79 7.50 -23.01
N GLU A 49 -9.82 8.37 -23.21
CA GLU A 49 -8.85 8.32 -24.29
C GLU A 49 -7.56 7.68 -23.81
N PRO A 50 -7.05 6.58 -24.43
CA PRO A 50 -5.77 5.97 -24.05
C PRO A 50 -4.61 6.90 -24.46
N LEU A 51 -3.65 7.08 -23.56
CA LEU A 51 -2.47 7.91 -23.79
C LEU A 51 -1.20 7.09 -24.08
N LEU A 52 -1.25 5.77 -23.88
CA LEU A 52 -0.14 4.85 -24.13
C LEU A 52 -0.54 3.79 -25.16
N PRO A 53 0.43 3.26 -25.92
CA PRO A 53 0.23 2.09 -26.77
C PRO A 53 -0.38 0.89 -25.99
N PRO A 54 -1.22 0.05 -26.62
CA PRO A 54 -1.98 -1.00 -25.93
C PRO A 54 -1.13 -2.16 -25.41
N ASP A 55 0.11 -2.28 -25.86
CA ASP A 55 1.09 -3.29 -25.42
C ASP A 55 1.89 -2.84 -24.17
N ILE A 56 1.79 -1.59 -23.77
CA ILE A 56 2.43 -1.07 -22.55
C ILE A 56 1.47 -1.22 -21.37
N ALA A 57 1.92 -1.96 -20.36
CA ALA A 57 1.26 -2.08 -19.07
C ALA A 57 2.03 -1.25 -18.03
N LEU A 58 1.31 -0.58 -17.14
CA LEU A 58 1.88 0.08 -15.97
C LEU A 58 1.70 -0.82 -14.75
N GLN A 59 2.52 -0.58 -13.73
CA GLN A 59 2.45 -1.31 -12.47
C GLN A 59 1.28 -0.82 -11.61
N ASN A 60 0.91 -1.65 -10.63
CA ASN A 60 0.01 -1.30 -9.55
C ASN A 60 0.59 -0.13 -8.74
N PRO A 61 -0.04 1.07 -8.70
CA PRO A 61 0.46 2.22 -7.94
C PRO A 61 0.68 1.92 -6.45
N ALA A 62 -0.09 0.98 -5.87
CA ALA A 62 0.07 0.59 -4.46
C ALA A 62 1.37 -0.17 -4.17
N LEU A 63 2.06 -0.70 -5.20
CA LEU A 63 3.36 -1.35 -5.08
C LEU A 63 4.54 -0.41 -5.35
N MET A 64 4.27 0.78 -5.90
CA MET A 64 5.31 1.76 -6.23
C MET A 64 5.66 2.63 -5.01
N ASN A 65 6.93 2.92 -4.87
CA ASN A 65 7.39 3.96 -3.96
C ASN A 65 7.38 5.31 -4.71
N GLY A 66 6.22 5.96 -4.78
CA GLY A 66 6.03 7.21 -5.51
C GLY A 66 4.90 7.13 -6.54
N GLU A 67 4.93 8.05 -7.50
CA GLU A 67 3.85 8.25 -8.46
C GLU A 67 4.12 7.54 -9.80
N SER A 68 3.06 6.99 -10.39
CA SER A 68 3.15 6.31 -11.69
C SER A 68 3.27 7.29 -12.86
N TYR A 69 2.79 8.53 -12.69
CA TYR A 69 2.81 9.54 -13.74
C TYR A 69 2.58 10.96 -13.20
N TYR A 70 3.03 11.96 -14.00
CA TYR A 70 2.72 13.39 -13.81
C TYR A 70 2.47 14.08 -15.15
N PRO A 71 1.34 14.80 -15.33
CA PRO A 71 1.14 15.67 -16.49
C PRO A 71 1.88 16.99 -16.30
N PHE A 72 2.70 17.39 -17.26
CA PHE A 72 3.43 18.67 -17.31
C PHE A 72 2.89 19.54 -18.45
N PRO A 73 1.82 20.33 -18.21
CA PRO A 73 1.14 21.07 -19.26
C PRO A 73 2.02 22.15 -19.91
N LYS A 74 2.96 22.73 -19.16
CA LYS A 74 3.90 23.73 -19.73
C LYS A 74 4.87 23.11 -20.76
N LEU A 75 5.12 21.81 -20.65
CA LEU A 75 5.98 21.06 -21.58
C LEU A 75 5.19 20.31 -22.65
N ASP A 76 3.85 20.34 -22.61
CA ASP A 76 2.96 19.52 -23.46
C ASP A 76 3.28 18.01 -23.36
N LYS A 77 3.62 17.53 -22.16
CA LYS A 77 4.06 16.16 -21.89
C LYS A 77 3.45 15.56 -20.64
N VAL A 78 3.36 14.23 -20.62
CA VAL A 78 3.12 13.44 -19.39
C VAL A 78 4.36 12.60 -19.13
N LEU A 79 4.92 12.71 -17.93
CA LEU A 79 5.94 11.78 -17.41
C LEU A 79 5.22 10.50 -16.99
N VAL A 80 5.75 9.34 -17.39
CA VAL A 80 5.20 8.02 -17.05
C VAL A 80 6.33 7.09 -16.61
N MET A 81 6.12 6.35 -15.53
CA MET A 81 7.06 5.37 -15.00
C MET A 81 6.70 3.99 -15.55
N ILE A 82 7.56 3.42 -16.39
CA ILE A 82 7.29 2.18 -17.11
C ILE A 82 8.27 1.10 -16.65
N ASP A 83 7.75 -0.08 -16.28
CA ASP A 83 8.52 -1.29 -16.01
C ASP A 83 8.29 -2.35 -17.10
N ARG A 84 8.95 -3.49 -16.97
CA ARG A 84 8.78 -4.61 -17.89
C ARG A 84 8.10 -5.80 -17.20
N ASP A 85 6.82 -6.00 -17.49
CA ASP A 85 6.06 -7.17 -17.04
C ASP A 85 6.17 -7.43 -15.52
N GLY A 86 6.19 -6.36 -14.71
CA GLY A 86 6.20 -6.43 -13.26
C GLY A 86 7.59 -6.62 -12.62
N ASP A 87 8.69 -6.35 -13.34
CA ASP A 87 10.07 -6.43 -12.81
C ASP A 87 10.43 -5.28 -11.85
N GLU A 88 9.55 -4.30 -11.72
CA GLU A 88 9.68 -3.09 -10.89
C GLU A 88 10.94 -2.24 -11.19
N ASN A 89 11.59 -2.43 -12.32
CA ASN A 89 12.69 -1.57 -12.76
C ASN A 89 12.16 -0.39 -13.56
N TYR A 90 11.36 0.46 -12.89
CA TYR A 90 10.69 1.60 -13.53
C TYR A 90 11.69 2.53 -14.21
N GLN A 91 11.35 2.95 -15.43
CA GLN A 91 12.12 3.91 -16.20
C GLN A 91 11.25 5.14 -16.52
N PRO A 92 11.75 6.36 -16.31
CA PRO A 92 11.02 7.58 -16.61
C PRO A 92 10.97 7.82 -18.13
N CYS A 93 9.76 7.85 -18.67
CA CYS A 93 9.49 8.16 -20.06
C CYS A 93 8.53 9.34 -20.15
N THR A 94 8.55 10.09 -21.26
CA THR A 94 7.53 11.09 -21.55
C THR A 94 6.72 10.71 -22.78
N VAL A 95 5.44 11.08 -22.77
CA VAL A 95 4.53 11.06 -23.93
C VAL A 95 3.92 12.45 -24.09
N PRO A 96 3.44 12.82 -25.30
CA PRO A 96 2.62 14.03 -25.47
C PRO A 96 1.39 14.03 -24.56
N LEU A 97 0.86 15.21 -24.18
CA LEU A 97 -0.37 15.31 -23.38
C LEU A 97 -1.57 14.60 -24.01
N ASP A 98 -1.61 14.50 -25.32
CA ASP A 98 -2.65 13.79 -26.08
C ASP A 98 -2.30 12.32 -26.40
N GLY A 99 -1.23 11.82 -25.76
CA GLY A 99 -0.77 10.44 -25.91
C GLY A 99 0.19 10.23 -27.07
N GLY A 100 0.90 9.12 -27.04
CA GLY A 100 1.88 8.78 -28.06
C GLY A 100 2.82 7.65 -27.65
N LEU A 101 3.92 7.52 -28.38
CA LEU A 101 4.98 6.58 -28.05
C LEU A 101 5.85 7.14 -26.91
N PRO A 102 6.16 6.36 -25.88
CA PRO A 102 7.03 6.80 -24.80
C PRO A 102 8.46 7.04 -25.28
N GLU A 103 9.03 8.16 -24.85
CA GLU A 103 10.44 8.52 -25.08
C GLU A 103 11.16 8.57 -23.73
N PRO A 104 12.30 7.85 -23.53
CA PRO A 104 13.07 7.91 -22.29
C PRO A 104 13.55 9.34 -21.99
N VAL A 105 13.35 9.81 -20.75
CA VAL A 105 13.74 11.15 -20.31
C VAL A 105 15.24 11.22 -20.04
N LEU A 106 15.80 10.23 -19.37
CA LEU A 106 17.19 10.23 -18.91
C LEU A 106 18.10 9.31 -19.75
N GLY A 107 17.64 8.92 -20.95
CA GLY A 107 18.34 7.97 -21.81
C GLY A 107 18.61 6.66 -21.08
N ASP A 108 19.84 6.13 -21.21
CA ASP A 108 20.23 4.85 -20.60
C ASP A 108 20.87 5.02 -19.20
N ARG A 109 20.82 6.23 -18.60
CA ARG A 109 21.58 6.55 -17.37
C ARG A 109 21.25 5.59 -16.21
N PHE A 110 19.99 5.20 -16.05
CA PHE A 110 19.52 4.33 -14.97
C PHE A 110 18.94 3.01 -15.47
N GLN A 111 19.38 2.58 -16.65
CA GLN A 111 18.89 1.32 -17.22
C GLN A 111 19.19 0.13 -16.30
N GLY A 112 18.16 -0.69 -16.03
CA GLY A 112 18.26 -1.86 -15.15
C GLY A 112 18.24 -1.55 -13.65
N GLN A 113 18.03 -0.28 -13.28
CA GLN A 113 17.79 0.16 -11.91
C GLN A 113 16.32 0.51 -11.71
N GLN A 114 15.85 0.54 -10.48
CA GLN A 114 14.52 1.07 -10.18
C GLN A 114 14.60 2.58 -9.98
N VAL A 115 13.89 3.33 -10.81
CA VAL A 115 13.70 4.77 -10.66
C VAL A 115 12.31 5.02 -10.10
N ASN A 116 12.22 5.63 -8.92
CA ASN A 116 10.95 6.01 -8.30
C ASN A 116 10.72 7.51 -8.47
N CYS A 117 9.55 7.91 -8.98
CA CYS A 117 9.14 9.30 -9.09
C CYS A 117 8.45 9.72 -7.78
N ILE A 118 9.20 10.34 -6.87
CA ILE A 118 8.71 10.67 -5.53
C ILE A 118 7.83 11.91 -5.53
N HIS A 119 8.20 12.93 -6.33
CA HIS A 119 7.49 14.20 -6.39
C HIS A 119 7.59 14.80 -7.79
N GLY A 120 6.55 15.51 -8.21
CA GLY A 120 6.54 16.30 -9.45
C GLY A 120 5.95 17.67 -9.21
N ASP A 121 6.69 18.71 -9.57
CA ASP A 121 6.24 20.10 -9.57
C ASP A 121 5.91 20.55 -10.99
N LEU A 122 4.63 20.74 -11.26
CA LEU A 122 4.12 21.14 -12.56
C LEU A 122 4.38 22.63 -12.87
N GLU A 123 4.63 23.42 -11.84
CA GLU A 123 4.88 24.84 -11.98
C GLU A 123 6.32 25.12 -12.44
N HIS A 124 7.29 24.39 -11.89
CA HIS A 124 8.71 24.54 -12.18
C HIS A 124 9.26 23.48 -13.14
N ASN A 125 8.42 22.53 -13.60
CA ASN A 125 8.83 21.37 -14.43
C ASN A 125 9.89 20.49 -13.76
N LEU A 126 9.88 20.41 -12.42
CA LEU A 126 10.84 19.65 -11.63
C LEU A 126 10.28 18.31 -11.20
N VAL A 127 11.17 17.31 -11.13
CA VAL A 127 10.84 15.97 -10.62
C VAL A 127 11.92 15.51 -9.65
N ALA A 128 11.51 15.02 -8.49
CA ALA A 128 12.40 14.33 -7.56
C ALA A 128 12.35 12.81 -7.84
N PHE A 129 13.49 12.25 -8.20
CA PHE A 129 13.68 10.81 -8.39
C PHE A 129 14.52 10.21 -7.27
N GLN A 130 14.11 9.02 -6.83
CA GLN A 130 14.91 8.14 -6.00
C GLN A 130 15.31 6.91 -6.81
N ILE A 131 16.59 6.57 -6.79
CA ILE A 131 17.17 5.45 -7.54
C ILE A 131 17.53 4.34 -6.56
N ASP A 132 16.97 3.16 -6.78
CA ASP A 132 17.44 1.91 -6.21
C ASP A 132 18.27 1.17 -7.26
N PRO A 133 19.60 1.09 -7.12
CA PRO A 133 20.47 0.42 -8.09
C PRO A 133 20.37 -1.09 -8.07
N ARG A 134 19.63 -1.70 -7.16
CA ARG A 134 19.39 -3.14 -6.97
C ARG A 134 20.65 -3.95 -6.58
N THR A 135 21.84 -3.55 -7.03
CA THR A 135 23.09 -4.32 -6.94
C THR A 135 24.06 -3.81 -5.87
N ASN A 136 23.77 -2.65 -5.28
CA ASN A 136 24.52 -2.11 -4.14
C ASN A 136 23.54 -1.53 -3.10
N PRO A 137 23.95 -1.40 -1.83
CA PRO A 137 23.03 -1.01 -0.76
C PRO A 137 22.75 0.50 -0.66
N ILE A 138 23.13 1.30 -1.66
CA ILE A 138 23.07 2.76 -1.58
C ILE A 138 21.96 3.29 -2.49
N ASN A 139 20.95 3.92 -1.91
CA ASN A 139 19.96 4.69 -2.63
C ASN A 139 20.50 6.08 -2.96
N GLU A 140 20.12 6.60 -4.11
CA GLU A 140 20.51 7.91 -4.61
C GLU A 140 19.25 8.77 -4.85
N SER A 141 19.30 10.07 -4.59
CA SER A 141 18.18 10.98 -4.85
C SER A 141 18.63 12.16 -5.69
N TYR A 142 17.78 12.51 -6.66
CA TYR A 142 18.04 13.53 -7.66
C TYR A 142 16.83 14.44 -7.83
N LEU A 143 17.10 15.72 -8.07
CA LEU A 143 16.14 16.67 -8.62
C LEU A 143 16.47 16.88 -10.11
N VAL A 144 15.47 16.72 -10.97
CA VAL A 144 15.63 16.81 -12.42
C VAL A 144 14.69 17.87 -12.98
N ASP A 145 15.24 18.81 -13.73
CA ASP A 145 14.47 19.75 -14.55
C ASP A 145 14.14 19.08 -15.88
N LEU A 146 12.85 18.86 -16.15
CA LEU A 146 12.39 18.17 -17.37
C LEU A 146 12.46 19.04 -18.63
N GLU A 147 12.62 20.36 -18.50
CA GLU A 147 12.77 21.27 -19.64
C GLU A 147 14.21 21.32 -20.10
N THR A 148 15.15 21.48 -19.19
CA THR A 148 16.59 21.62 -19.49
C THR A 148 17.35 20.30 -19.43
N LEU A 149 16.79 19.28 -18.76
CA LEU A 149 17.41 18.01 -18.40
C LEU A 149 18.63 18.16 -17.47
N GLU A 150 18.72 19.27 -16.76
CA GLU A 150 19.70 19.45 -15.69
C GLU A 150 19.34 18.55 -14.49
N ILE A 151 20.37 17.98 -13.87
CA ILE A 151 20.23 17.03 -12.76
C ILE A 151 21.05 17.52 -11.58
N ALA A 152 20.39 17.80 -10.47
CA ALA A 152 21.00 18.07 -9.18
C ALA A 152 21.01 16.81 -8.32
N GLU A 153 22.16 16.41 -7.80
CA GLU A 153 22.29 15.31 -6.85
C GLU A 153 21.94 15.81 -5.44
N LEU A 154 20.97 15.14 -4.79
CA LEU A 154 20.53 15.48 -3.43
C LEU A 154 21.26 14.65 -2.36
N GLY A 155 22.04 13.66 -2.76
CA GLY A 155 22.83 12.81 -1.90
C GLY A 155 22.45 11.33 -1.98
N THR A 156 23.12 10.54 -1.14
CA THR A 156 23.02 9.09 -1.13
C THR A 156 22.89 8.56 0.30
N SER A 157 22.28 7.38 0.48
CA SER A 157 22.20 6.70 1.77
C SER A 157 21.92 5.22 1.63
N MET A 158 22.44 4.43 2.57
CA MET A 158 22.03 3.02 2.79
C MET A 158 20.65 2.90 3.46
N TYR A 159 20.06 4.01 3.90
CA TYR A 159 18.84 4.04 4.70
C TYR A 159 17.69 4.79 4.02
N GLY A 160 17.80 4.95 2.69
CA GLY A 160 16.73 5.45 1.85
C GLY A 160 17.01 6.79 1.18
N ASN A 161 17.45 7.83 1.91
CA ASN A 161 17.59 9.19 1.38
C ASN A 161 16.30 9.70 0.71
N TYR A 162 15.15 9.47 1.37
CA TYR A 162 13.84 9.76 0.81
C TYR A 162 13.59 11.27 0.74
N TYR A 163 13.24 11.79 -0.43
CA TYR A 163 12.72 13.15 -0.57
C TYR A 163 11.40 13.28 0.19
N SER A 164 11.26 14.33 1.01
CA SER A 164 10.06 14.59 1.80
C SER A 164 9.39 15.93 1.45
N GLY A 165 10.16 16.96 1.15
CA GLY A 165 9.62 18.26 0.78
C GLY A 165 10.72 19.23 0.38
N ALA A 166 10.33 20.31 -0.28
CA ALA A 166 11.20 21.43 -0.64
C ALA A 166 10.54 22.76 -0.31
N ASN A 167 11.33 23.81 -0.17
CA ASN A 167 10.81 25.16 -0.18
C ASN A 167 10.50 25.63 -1.62
N ASP A 168 9.85 26.77 -1.77
CA ASP A 168 9.27 27.21 -3.04
C ASP A 168 10.31 27.37 -4.19
N ASP A 169 11.54 27.75 -3.86
CA ASP A 169 12.62 27.93 -4.85
C ASP A 169 13.55 26.71 -5.01
N TYR A 170 13.26 25.60 -4.29
CA TYR A 170 14.06 24.38 -4.27
C TYR A 170 15.51 24.55 -3.78
N ALA A 171 15.84 25.69 -3.16
CA ALA A 171 17.14 25.93 -2.55
C ALA A 171 17.35 25.11 -1.26
N LYS A 172 16.26 24.65 -0.63
CA LYS A 172 16.26 23.80 0.56
C LYS A 172 15.36 22.59 0.35
N ILE A 173 15.89 21.40 0.62
CA ILE A 173 15.17 20.12 0.46
C ILE A 173 15.31 19.29 1.72
N ILE A 174 14.22 18.70 2.16
CA ILE A 174 14.19 17.76 3.28
C ILE A 174 14.32 16.33 2.76
N LEU A 175 15.28 15.61 3.33
CA LEU A 175 15.54 14.20 3.05
C LEU A 175 15.40 13.41 4.35
N ILE A 176 14.91 12.17 4.26
CA ILE A 176 14.70 11.30 5.42
C ILE A 176 15.44 9.98 5.21
N ASP A 177 16.19 9.54 6.22
CA ASP A 177 16.62 8.16 6.36
C ASP A 177 15.71 7.42 7.34
N GLY A 178 15.34 6.18 7.01
CA GLY A 178 14.54 5.30 7.86
C GLY A 178 15.31 4.04 8.21
N TYR A 179 15.47 3.75 9.50
CA TYR A 179 16.19 2.55 9.96
C TYR A 179 15.25 1.38 10.19
N THR A 180 14.19 1.62 10.95
CA THR A 180 13.07 0.71 11.16
C THR A 180 11.77 1.52 11.18
N VAL A 181 10.63 0.88 11.34
CA VAL A 181 9.36 1.58 11.50
C VAL A 181 9.45 2.57 12.69
N GLY A 182 9.26 3.85 12.41
CA GLY A 182 9.29 4.90 13.40
C GLY A 182 10.67 5.43 13.81
N ASP A 183 11.74 4.88 13.30
CA ASP A 183 13.10 5.32 13.56
C ASP A 183 13.68 6.07 12.36
N ASN A 184 13.50 7.40 12.36
CA ASN A 184 13.85 8.26 11.22
C ASN A 184 14.89 9.32 11.63
N VAL A 185 15.69 9.74 10.64
CA VAL A 185 16.57 10.91 10.74
C VAL A 185 16.24 11.85 9.59
N VAL A 186 15.98 13.10 9.94
CA VAL A 186 15.64 14.17 9.00
C VAL A 186 16.91 14.97 8.67
N TYR A 187 17.15 15.17 7.39
CA TYR A 187 18.28 15.95 6.89
C TYR A 187 17.79 17.15 6.08
N LEU A 188 18.55 18.21 6.12
CA LEU A 188 18.44 19.37 5.25
C LEU A 188 19.55 19.32 4.19
N TRP A 189 19.15 19.34 2.94
CA TRP A 189 20.01 19.63 1.82
C TRP A 189 19.84 21.10 1.41
N GLU A 190 20.92 21.80 1.17
CA GLU A 190 20.93 23.19 0.70
C GLU A 190 21.71 23.29 -0.61
N GLU A 191 21.19 24.05 -1.57
CA GLU A 191 21.86 24.28 -2.84
C GLU A 191 23.29 24.81 -2.64
N GLY A 192 24.27 24.18 -3.31
CA GLY A 192 25.68 24.53 -3.21
C GLY A 192 26.40 24.11 -1.92
N ALA A 193 25.73 23.47 -0.96
CA ALA A 193 26.36 23.04 0.30
C ALA A 193 27.22 21.76 0.16
N GLY A 194 26.97 20.95 -0.88
CA GLY A 194 27.73 19.72 -1.18
C GLY A 194 27.34 18.49 -0.35
N GLU A 195 26.86 18.67 0.89
CA GLU A 195 26.43 17.58 1.79
C GLU A 195 25.13 17.95 2.51
N ARG A 196 24.31 16.95 2.78
CA ARG A 196 23.11 17.10 3.62
C ARG A 196 23.49 17.17 5.11
N LYS A 197 22.79 17.99 5.91
CA LYS A 197 23.03 18.17 7.33
C LYS A 197 21.92 17.50 8.14
N VAL A 198 22.27 16.84 9.26
CA VAL A 198 21.27 16.35 10.22
C VAL A 198 20.48 17.54 10.76
N LEU A 199 19.16 17.47 10.61
CA LEU A 199 18.22 18.45 11.15
C LEU A 199 17.58 17.92 12.44
N TYR A 200 17.07 16.67 12.40
CA TYR A 200 16.44 16.04 13.55
C TYR A 200 16.70 14.53 13.60
N GLY A 201 16.73 13.96 14.80
CA GLY A 201 17.05 12.55 15.02
C GLY A 201 18.54 12.30 15.19
N LYS A 202 18.91 11.06 15.46
CA LYS A 202 20.31 10.65 15.69
C LYS A 202 20.73 9.60 14.68
N PRO A 203 21.69 9.90 13.79
CA PRO A 203 22.24 8.92 12.84
C PRO A 203 22.75 7.65 13.53
N LEU A 204 22.62 6.51 12.87
CA LEU A 204 22.93 5.20 13.44
C LEU A 204 24.41 5.06 13.83
N ASP A 205 25.31 5.62 13.03
CA ASP A 205 26.77 5.66 13.27
C ASP A 205 27.21 6.54 14.46
N GLN A 206 26.31 7.41 14.94
CA GLN A 206 26.54 8.26 16.11
C GLN A 206 25.93 7.69 17.40
N ARG A 207 25.24 6.53 17.31
CA ARG A 207 24.64 5.88 18.47
C ARG A 207 25.64 5.03 19.22
N VAL A 208 25.52 5.02 20.55
CA VAL A 208 26.32 4.13 21.41
C VAL A 208 25.54 2.84 21.63
N GLU A 209 26.25 1.70 21.69
CA GLU A 209 25.62 0.40 21.95
C GLU A 209 24.80 0.43 23.25
N GLY A 210 23.52 0.04 23.16
CA GLY A 210 22.55 0.08 24.28
C GLY A 210 21.91 1.45 24.53
N GLU A 211 22.15 2.44 23.67
CA GLU A 211 21.47 3.72 23.74
C GLU A 211 20.03 3.59 23.21
N GLU A 212 19.05 3.98 24.05
CA GLU A 212 17.66 4.12 23.62
C GLU A 212 17.47 5.46 22.90
N VAL A 213 17.20 5.41 21.60
CA VAL A 213 16.82 6.57 20.79
C VAL A 213 15.28 6.61 20.67
N PRO A 214 14.62 7.71 21.09
CA PRO A 214 13.17 7.81 20.97
C PRO A 214 12.71 7.68 19.53
N LEU A 215 11.68 6.86 19.30
CA LEU A 215 11.02 6.76 18.02
C LEU A 215 10.29 8.06 17.70
N ASN A 216 10.35 8.48 16.46
CA ASN A 216 9.76 9.75 16.03
C ASN A 216 8.77 9.60 14.87
N SER A 217 8.90 8.54 14.06
CA SER A 217 8.04 8.28 12.90
C SER A 217 7.71 9.54 12.09
N ILE A 218 8.73 10.35 11.80
CA ILE A 218 8.55 11.58 11.03
C ILE A 218 8.36 11.23 9.56
N PHE A 219 7.26 11.72 8.99
CA PHE A 219 6.94 11.61 7.58
C PHE A 219 6.20 12.87 7.11
N SER A 220 6.09 13.10 5.79
CA SER A 220 5.39 14.25 5.21
C SER A 220 5.83 15.59 5.81
N CYS A 221 7.09 15.99 5.57
CA CYS A 221 7.62 17.27 6.04
C CYS A 221 7.39 18.37 4.99
N HIS A 222 6.82 19.50 5.41
CA HIS A 222 6.58 20.66 4.55
C HIS A 222 7.12 21.94 5.17
N PHE A 223 7.82 22.75 4.37
CA PHE A 223 8.23 24.08 4.80
C PHE A 223 7.00 24.93 5.09
N THR A 224 7.07 25.74 6.16
CA THR A 224 6.03 26.73 6.48
C THR A 224 6.25 28.00 5.67
N ALA A 225 5.23 28.84 5.58
CA ALA A 225 5.33 30.11 4.88
C ALA A 225 6.49 30.98 5.44
N GLY A 226 7.42 31.35 4.58
CA GLY A 226 8.63 32.09 4.97
C GLY A 226 9.83 31.23 5.33
N ASP A 227 9.77 29.91 5.17
CA ASP A 227 10.88 28.97 5.36
C ASP A 227 11.53 29.00 6.77
N GLU A 228 10.78 29.37 7.81
CA GLU A 228 11.29 29.43 9.18
C GLU A 228 11.22 28.08 9.90
N GLY A 229 10.32 27.19 9.47
CA GLY A 229 10.10 25.90 10.08
C GLY A 229 9.52 24.85 9.14
N LEU A 230 9.27 23.67 9.71
CA LEU A 230 8.64 22.52 9.05
C LEU A 230 7.40 22.10 9.82
N LEU A 231 6.26 22.02 9.13
CA LEU A 231 5.11 21.27 9.61
C LEU A 231 5.28 19.81 9.17
N LEU A 232 5.10 18.87 10.09
CA LEU A 232 5.36 17.45 9.84
C LEU A 232 4.35 16.56 10.56
N ALA A 233 4.13 15.37 10.02
CA ALA A 233 3.40 14.30 10.68
C ALA A 233 4.37 13.43 11.48
N THR A 234 4.01 13.03 12.71
CA THR A 234 4.93 12.35 13.63
C THR A 234 4.22 11.60 14.75
N SER A 235 4.90 10.58 15.29
CA SER A 235 4.47 9.87 16.51
C SER A 235 5.08 10.46 17.81
N LEU A 236 5.85 11.54 17.75
CA LEU A 236 6.53 12.12 18.92
C LEU A 236 5.59 12.49 20.06
N PHE A 237 4.36 12.85 19.77
CA PHE A 237 3.41 13.38 20.74
C PHE A 237 2.22 12.46 21.01
N GLU A 238 1.94 11.55 20.09
CA GLU A 238 0.85 10.59 20.18
C GLU A 238 1.10 9.37 19.28
N ASP A 239 0.72 8.19 19.75
CA ASP A 239 1.00 6.91 19.09
C ASP A 239 0.30 6.81 17.72
N GLN A 240 -0.91 7.39 17.59
CA GLN A 240 -1.73 7.40 16.36
C GLN A 240 -1.32 8.47 15.35
N PHE A 241 -0.15 9.04 15.51
CA PHE A 241 0.41 10.16 14.76
C PHE A 241 -0.41 11.45 14.89
N GLY A 242 0.30 12.54 14.99
CA GLY A 242 -0.24 13.90 15.02
C GLY A 242 0.67 14.84 14.27
N LEU A 243 0.40 16.12 14.41
CA LEU A 243 1.23 17.16 13.81
C LEU A 243 2.33 17.62 14.77
N GLY A 244 3.51 17.81 14.20
CA GLY A 244 4.66 18.44 14.84
C GLY A 244 5.15 19.65 14.06
N TYR A 245 5.82 20.55 14.76
CA TYR A 245 6.49 21.70 14.17
C TYR A 245 7.95 21.72 14.60
N LEU A 246 8.84 21.95 13.66
CA LEU A 246 10.28 21.99 13.85
C LEU A 246 10.83 23.32 13.32
N ARG A 247 11.43 24.14 14.18
CA ARG A 247 12.10 25.37 13.75
C ARG A 247 13.44 25.06 13.10
N LEU A 248 13.76 25.70 11.98
CA LEU A 248 15.03 25.48 11.29
C LEU A 248 16.23 26.10 12.02
N ASP A 249 16.01 27.16 12.79
CA ASP A 249 17.05 27.80 13.61
C ASP A 249 17.29 27.08 14.95
N ALA A 250 16.38 26.22 15.40
CA ALA A 250 16.46 25.43 16.61
C ALA A 250 15.93 24.00 16.44
N PRO A 251 16.53 23.21 15.51
CA PRO A 251 15.93 21.95 15.05
C PRO A 251 16.02 20.80 16.07
N ALA A 252 16.71 20.98 17.17
CA ALA A 252 16.82 19.95 18.22
C ALA A 252 15.53 19.74 19.01
N GLU A 253 14.55 20.65 18.91
CA GLU A 253 13.31 20.63 19.68
C GLU A 253 12.10 20.66 18.74
N ALA A 254 11.32 19.58 18.74
CA ALA A 254 10.05 19.51 18.03
C ALA A 254 8.91 19.93 18.96
N HIS A 255 7.96 20.68 18.43
CA HIS A 255 6.80 21.20 19.17
C HIS A 255 5.52 20.52 18.68
N ARG A 256 4.62 20.16 19.62
CA ARG A 256 3.30 19.65 19.29
C ARG A 256 2.45 20.73 18.63
N VAL A 257 1.74 20.37 17.56
CA VAL A 257 0.71 21.20 16.94
C VAL A 257 -0.66 20.65 17.31
N GLU A 258 -1.52 21.50 17.88
CA GLU A 258 -2.89 21.13 18.23
C GLU A 258 -3.78 21.12 16.96
N VAL A 259 -4.46 20.01 16.72
CA VAL A 259 -5.46 19.90 15.63
C VAL A 259 -6.85 20.09 16.21
N ALA A 260 -7.61 21.05 15.66
CA ALA A 260 -8.96 21.37 16.12
C ALA A 260 -9.97 21.32 14.98
N GLY A 261 -11.19 20.84 15.26
CA GLY A 261 -12.31 20.83 14.32
C GLY A 261 -12.53 19.54 13.52
N THR A 262 -11.82 18.46 13.83
CA THR A 262 -12.11 17.13 13.26
C THR A 262 -13.49 16.64 13.69
N LEU A 263 -14.18 15.90 12.81
CA LEU A 263 -15.54 15.41 13.03
C LEU A 263 -15.64 13.89 13.12
N HIS A 264 -14.57 13.16 12.81
CA HIS A 264 -14.56 11.71 12.92
C HIS A 264 -14.54 11.26 14.38
N GLY A 265 -15.11 10.11 14.62
CA GLY A 265 -14.97 9.32 15.84
C GLY A 265 -14.59 7.91 15.47
N GLY A 266 -13.99 7.18 16.39
CA GLY A 266 -13.48 5.83 16.17
C GLY A 266 -11.97 5.75 16.41
N GLU A 267 -11.40 4.57 16.22
CA GLU A 267 -9.97 4.33 16.35
C GLU A 267 -9.27 4.48 14.99
N GLY A 268 -8.09 5.05 14.99
CA GLY A 268 -7.34 5.22 13.75
C GLY A 268 -6.10 6.09 13.91
N GLU A 269 -5.55 6.55 12.80
CA GLU A 269 -4.31 7.32 12.79
C GLU A 269 -4.32 8.42 11.72
N LEU A 270 -3.49 9.46 11.90
CA LEU A 270 -3.14 10.38 10.82
C LEU A 270 -2.30 9.61 9.79
N TYR A 271 -2.80 9.58 8.56
CA TYR A 271 -2.21 8.78 7.48
C TYR A 271 -1.35 9.59 6.53
N ASP A 272 -1.72 10.87 6.28
CA ASP A 272 -0.99 11.74 5.36
C ASP A 272 -1.21 13.22 5.69
N LEU A 273 -0.19 14.04 5.38
CA LEU A 273 -0.21 15.50 5.45
C LEU A 273 0.27 16.04 4.10
N LYS A 274 -0.53 16.87 3.44
CA LYS A 274 -0.17 17.49 2.16
C LYS A 274 -0.23 19.01 2.25
N HIS A 275 0.83 19.68 1.79
CA HIS A 275 0.79 21.12 1.59
C HIS A 275 -0.03 21.45 0.33
N LEU A 276 -0.91 22.41 0.42
CA LEU A 276 -1.77 22.85 -0.68
C LEU A 276 -1.25 24.17 -1.27
N ARG A 277 -1.23 25.21 -0.44
CA ARG A 277 -0.73 26.56 -0.75
C ARG A 277 -0.63 27.37 0.54
N ASP A 278 0.25 28.33 0.60
CA ASP A 278 0.43 29.25 1.74
C ASP A 278 0.43 28.52 3.11
N ASP A 279 -0.50 28.83 4.00
CA ASP A 279 -0.73 28.18 5.30
C ASP A 279 -1.74 27.02 5.24
N ARG A 280 -2.19 26.61 4.05
CA ARG A 280 -3.24 25.61 3.84
C ARG A 280 -2.68 24.22 3.65
N TYR A 281 -3.26 23.24 4.34
CA TYR A 281 -2.86 21.84 4.27
C TYR A 281 -4.09 20.92 4.24
N LEU A 282 -3.88 19.70 3.75
CA LEU A 282 -4.81 18.60 3.82
C LEU A 282 -4.29 17.56 4.80
N LEU A 283 -5.12 17.18 5.77
CA LEU A 283 -4.90 16.05 6.67
C LEU A 283 -5.75 14.86 6.21
N VAL A 284 -5.14 13.71 6.05
CA VAL A 284 -5.85 12.46 5.74
C VAL A 284 -5.72 11.52 6.91
N TYR A 285 -6.85 11.04 7.42
CA TYR A 285 -6.93 10.06 8.49
C TYR A 285 -7.48 8.74 7.97
N ASN A 286 -7.01 7.66 8.58
CA ASN A 286 -7.58 6.33 8.46
C ASN A 286 -8.27 5.97 9.77
N ILE A 287 -9.59 5.96 9.77
CA ILE A 287 -10.41 5.72 10.97
C ILE A 287 -11.25 4.46 10.75
N ASP A 288 -11.02 3.43 11.55
CA ASP A 288 -11.67 2.11 11.42
C ASP A 288 -11.62 1.54 9.98
N GLY A 289 -10.49 1.78 9.28
CA GLY A 289 -10.27 1.39 7.89
C GLY A 289 -10.91 2.32 6.84
N CYS A 290 -11.66 3.35 7.26
CA CYS A 290 -12.27 4.33 6.35
C CYS A 290 -11.49 5.65 6.32
N SER A 291 -11.48 6.31 5.16
CA SER A 291 -10.75 7.57 5.00
C SER A 291 -11.55 8.77 5.43
N TRP A 292 -10.86 9.69 6.12
CA TRP A 292 -11.31 11.06 6.37
C TRP A 292 -10.25 12.03 5.87
N ALA A 293 -10.65 13.05 5.13
CA ALA A 293 -9.74 14.09 4.66
C ALA A 293 -10.30 15.47 5.02
N TYR A 294 -9.43 16.30 5.60
CA TYR A 294 -9.75 17.64 6.10
C TYR A 294 -8.82 18.67 5.51
N GLU A 295 -9.38 19.75 5.01
CA GLU A 295 -8.62 20.95 4.69
C GLU A 295 -8.67 21.92 5.86
N GLY A 296 -7.54 22.58 6.14
CA GLY A 296 -7.43 23.57 7.20
C GLY A 296 -6.22 24.46 7.03
N ALA A 297 -6.04 25.37 7.99
CA ALA A 297 -4.92 26.29 8.05
C ALA A 297 -4.04 26.03 9.28
N PHE A 298 -2.73 26.16 9.11
CA PHE A 298 -1.76 26.10 10.19
C PHE A 298 -1.36 27.51 10.64
N ASP A 299 -1.66 27.83 11.90
CA ASP A 299 -1.17 29.03 12.59
C ASP A 299 0.16 28.69 13.28
N GLU A 300 1.26 29.10 12.68
CA GLU A 300 2.61 28.85 13.17
C GLU A 300 2.89 29.52 14.52
N ALA A 301 2.36 30.72 14.72
CA ALA A 301 2.56 31.46 15.97
C ALA A 301 1.81 30.84 17.17
N ALA A 302 0.64 30.25 16.89
CA ALA A 302 -0.18 29.59 17.90
C ALA A 302 0.12 28.07 18.01
N LEU A 303 0.91 27.49 17.11
CA LEU A 303 1.14 26.05 16.95
C LEU A 303 -0.19 25.28 16.88
N ARG A 304 -1.11 25.78 16.07
CA ARG A 304 -2.46 25.24 15.95
C ARG A 304 -2.87 25.05 14.49
N PHE A 305 -3.42 23.88 14.21
CA PHE A 305 -4.07 23.58 12.94
C PHE A 305 -5.59 23.64 13.12
N GLN A 306 -6.24 24.52 12.38
CA GLN A 306 -7.68 24.67 12.40
C GLN A 306 -8.29 24.04 11.15
N VAL A 307 -9.08 23.00 11.35
CA VAL A 307 -9.90 22.39 10.26
C VAL A 307 -11.01 23.36 9.86
N ASP A 308 -11.13 23.60 8.56
CA ASP A 308 -12.17 24.46 7.99
C ASP A 308 -13.28 23.65 7.30
N ARG A 309 -12.91 22.56 6.64
CA ARG A 309 -13.89 21.73 5.93
C ARG A 309 -13.50 20.26 5.84
N VAL A 310 -14.51 19.41 5.63
CA VAL A 310 -14.35 18.00 5.28
C VAL A 310 -14.28 17.87 3.75
N VAL A 311 -13.24 17.24 3.23
CA VAL A 311 -13.08 16.93 1.80
C VAL A 311 -13.57 15.51 1.50
N CYS A 312 -13.28 14.56 2.40
CA CYS A 312 -13.71 13.17 2.32
C CYS A 312 -14.09 12.66 3.71
N GLY A 313 -15.03 11.73 3.82
CA GLY A 313 -15.53 11.13 5.06
C GLY A 313 -17.03 11.32 5.27
N GLN A 314 -17.69 12.13 4.45
CA GLN A 314 -19.14 12.42 4.55
C GLN A 314 -19.86 12.29 3.20
N GLY A 315 -21.18 12.15 3.24
CA GLY A 315 -22.03 12.12 2.06
C GLY A 315 -21.66 10.98 1.10
N MET A 316 -21.42 11.31 -0.16
CA MET A 316 -21.04 10.33 -1.19
C MET A 316 -19.64 9.72 -0.98
N LEU A 317 -18.80 10.34 -0.17
CA LEU A 317 -17.42 9.93 0.12
C LEU A 317 -17.30 9.41 1.57
N SER A 318 -18.30 8.68 2.07
CA SER A 318 -18.35 8.09 3.41
C SER A 318 -18.22 6.56 3.38
N ASN A 319 -17.77 5.98 4.49
CA ASN A 319 -17.69 4.53 4.72
C ASN A 319 -16.89 3.77 3.64
N GLY A 320 -15.79 4.35 3.20
CA GLY A 320 -14.94 3.79 2.16
C GLY A 320 -13.52 4.33 2.21
N VAL A 321 -12.79 4.07 1.15
CA VAL A 321 -11.36 4.33 1.06
C VAL A 321 -11.06 5.35 -0.03
N LEU A 322 -10.38 6.42 0.37
CA LEU A 322 -9.76 7.38 -0.52
C LEU A 322 -8.48 6.74 -1.08
N GLN A 323 -8.51 6.36 -2.36
CA GLN A 323 -7.37 5.71 -3.03
C GLN A 323 -6.25 6.71 -3.32
N SER A 324 -6.64 7.89 -3.77
CA SER A 324 -5.74 9.00 -4.05
C SER A 324 -6.51 10.30 -4.08
N ILE A 325 -5.82 11.40 -3.81
CA ILE A 325 -6.35 12.75 -3.89
C ILE A 325 -5.28 13.69 -4.45
N TYR A 326 -5.68 14.48 -5.42
CA TYR A 326 -4.86 15.52 -6.02
C TYR A 326 -5.56 16.87 -5.88
N TYR A 327 -4.79 17.89 -5.49
CA TYR A 327 -5.25 19.27 -5.38
C TYR A 327 -4.77 20.07 -6.58
N GLU A 328 -5.69 20.67 -7.32
CA GLU A 328 -5.38 21.56 -8.43
C GLU A 328 -5.23 22.99 -7.92
N LYS A 329 -4.00 23.51 -7.93
CA LYS A 329 -3.63 24.78 -7.27
C LYS A 329 -4.33 26.01 -7.86
N VAL A 330 -4.67 26.00 -9.15
CA VAL A 330 -5.25 27.17 -9.85
C VAL A 330 -6.73 27.33 -9.52
N SER A 331 -7.52 26.26 -9.59
CA SER A 331 -8.95 26.28 -9.27
C SER A 331 -9.22 26.11 -7.76
N GLY A 332 -8.30 25.48 -7.05
CA GLY A 332 -8.52 25.06 -5.67
C GLY A 332 -9.37 23.80 -5.54
N ASP A 333 -9.63 23.10 -6.63
CA ASP A 333 -10.43 21.88 -6.67
C ASP A 333 -9.60 20.66 -6.28
N TYR A 334 -10.28 19.66 -5.73
CA TYR A 334 -9.74 18.33 -5.58
C TYR A 334 -10.27 17.39 -6.64
N VAL A 335 -9.43 16.52 -7.19
CA VAL A 335 -9.85 15.33 -7.90
C VAL A 335 -9.36 14.11 -7.12
N LEU A 336 -10.23 13.13 -6.96
CA LEU A 336 -9.94 11.96 -6.12
C LEU A 336 -10.57 10.68 -6.65
N SER A 337 -9.99 9.55 -6.25
CA SER A 337 -10.54 8.22 -6.46
C SER A 337 -11.01 7.65 -5.13
N PHE A 338 -12.25 7.14 -5.10
CA PHE A 338 -12.87 6.62 -3.90
C PHE A 338 -13.66 5.35 -4.18
N SER A 339 -13.55 4.36 -3.29
CA SER A 339 -14.26 3.09 -3.35
C SER A 339 -14.82 2.67 -2.00
N THR A 340 -15.70 1.65 -1.98
CA THR A 340 -16.18 0.98 -0.76
C THR A 340 -16.07 -0.52 -0.94
N ALA A 341 -16.36 -1.34 0.06
CA ALA A 341 -16.38 -2.80 -0.05
C ALA A 341 -17.29 -3.34 -1.17
N THR A 342 -18.31 -2.59 -1.56
CA THR A 342 -19.35 -3.02 -2.53
C THR A 342 -19.47 -2.10 -3.75
N SER A 343 -18.70 -1.02 -3.79
CA SER A 343 -18.68 -0.07 -4.91
C SER A 343 -17.29 0.06 -5.48
N PRO A 344 -17.11 -0.20 -6.79
CA PRO A 344 -15.82 0.02 -7.47
C PRO A 344 -15.33 1.45 -7.32
N ALA A 345 -14.04 1.65 -7.57
CA ALA A 345 -13.42 2.96 -7.58
C ALA A 345 -14.08 3.90 -8.60
N GLN A 346 -14.37 5.10 -8.15
CA GLN A 346 -14.97 6.18 -8.96
C GLN A 346 -14.12 7.42 -8.87
N ILE A 347 -14.09 8.21 -9.93
CA ILE A 347 -13.48 9.54 -9.91
C ILE A 347 -14.51 10.59 -9.51
N TYR A 348 -14.12 11.41 -8.55
CA TYR A 348 -14.88 12.56 -8.08
C TYR A 348 -14.05 13.83 -8.13
N THR A 349 -14.70 14.98 -8.26
CA THR A 349 -14.13 16.27 -7.88
C THR A 349 -14.86 16.83 -6.68
N VAL A 350 -14.13 17.57 -5.83
CA VAL A 350 -14.68 18.42 -4.77
C VAL A 350 -14.28 19.84 -5.11
N GLU A 351 -15.27 20.67 -5.42
CA GLU A 351 -15.03 22.05 -5.83
C GLU A 351 -14.47 22.90 -4.69
N GLY A 352 -13.43 23.67 -4.99
CA GLY A 352 -12.71 24.51 -4.02
C GLY A 352 -13.62 25.53 -3.34
N ASP A 353 -14.40 26.25 -4.13
CA ASP A 353 -15.24 27.36 -3.66
C ASP A 353 -16.50 26.89 -2.93
N THR A 354 -17.16 25.85 -3.43
CA THR A 354 -18.51 25.43 -2.97
C THR A 354 -18.47 24.22 -2.05
N GLY A 355 -17.41 23.39 -2.13
CA GLY A 355 -17.34 22.07 -1.49
C GLY A 355 -18.27 21.05 -2.17
N GLN A 356 -18.85 21.36 -3.33
CA GLN A 356 -19.74 20.45 -4.03
C GLN A 356 -18.94 19.23 -4.54
N THR A 357 -19.42 18.03 -4.22
CA THR A 357 -18.87 16.78 -4.74
C THR A 357 -19.57 16.38 -6.03
N VAL A 358 -18.80 16.19 -7.09
CA VAL A 358 -19.30 15.76 -8.41
C VAL A 358 -18.64 14.46 -8.81
N ARG A 359 -19.45 13.47 -9.20
CA ARG A 359 -18.98 12.16 -9.68
C ARG A 359 -18.81 12.18 -11.20
N HIS A 360 -17.66 11.76 -11.72
CA HIS A 360 -17.33 11.78 -13.15
C HIS A 360 -17.41 10.41 -13.83
N THR A 361 -17.33 9.31 -13.08
CA THR A 361 -17.44 7.94 -13.58
C THR A 361 -18.66 7.24 -12.99
N GLN A 362 -19.18 6.22 -13.69
CA GLN A 362 -20.31 5.43 -13.23
C GLN A 362 -19.99 3.94 -13.34
N GLU A 363 -18.82 3.56 -12.82
CA GLU A 363 -18.39 2.17 -12.86
C GLU A 363 -19.29 1.31 -11.98
N ARG A 364 -19.57 0.10 -12.43
CA ARG A 364 -20.43 -0.85 -11.74
C ARG A 364 -20.04 -2.28 -12.06
N ILE A 365 -20.37 -3.17 -11.16
CA ILE A 365 -20.27 -4.61 -11.36
C ILE A 365 -21.41 -5.06 -12.27
N LEU A 366 -21.09 -5.78 -13.34
CA LEU A 366 -22.10 -6.24 -14.31
C LEU A 366 -22.66 -7.61 -13.92
N GLY A 367 -23.99 -7.75 -13.98
CA GLY A 367 -24.66 -9.05 -13.77
C GLY A 367 -24.77 -9.51 -12.32
N ILE A 368 -24.31 -8.69 -11.35
CA ILE A 368 -24.46 -8.97 -9.92
C ILE A 368 -25.21 -7.80 -9.27
N ALA A 369 -26.32 -8.10 -8.60
CA ALA A 369 -27.08 -7.11 -7.88
C ALA A 369 -26.32 -6.70 -6.59
N GLY A 370 -26.30 -5.40 -6.30
CA GLY A 370 -25.51 -4.86 -5.17
C GLY A 370 -25.88 -5.45 -3.80
N GLN A 371 -27.14 -5.84 -3.59
CA GLN A 371 -27.59 -6.49 -2.35
C GLN A 371 -27.01 -7.90 -2.14
N LEU A 372 -26.39 -8.50 -3.15
CA LEU A 372 -25.72 -9.80 -3.04
C LEU A 372 -24.26 -9.68 -2.57
N LEU A 373 -23.73 -8.45 -2.53
CA LEU A 373 -22.37 -8.17 -2.09
C LEU A 373 -22.33 -7.96 -0.57
N SER A 374 -21.25 -8.41 0.04
CA SER A 374 -21.03 -8.30 1.48
C SER A 374 -20.38 -6.97 1.85
N PHE A 375 -20.96 -6.21 2.77
CA PHE A 375 -20.36 -4.97 3.30
C PHE A 375 -19.26 -5.22 4.32
N GLY A 376 -19.22 -6.43 4.87
CA GLY A 376 -18.38 -6.77 6.02
C GLY A 376 -18.92 -6.16 7.33
N GLU A 377 -18.95 -6.96 8.36
CA GLU A 377 -19.31 -6.53 9.71
C GLU A 377 -18.07 -6.49 10.61
N ASP A 378 -18.11 -5.71 11.68
CA ASP A 378 -17.05 -5.69 12.69
C ASP A 378 -16.97 -7.07 13.38
N ALA A 379 -15.79 -7.66 13.32
CA ALA A 379 -15.46 -8.93 13.97
C ALA A 379 -14.19 -8.79 14.81
N SER A 380 -13.94 -7.58 15.33
CA SER A 380 -12.81 -7.30 16.22
C SER A 380 -12.87 -8.17 17.47
N TYR A 381 -11.72 -8.61 17.95
CA TYR A 381 -11.61 -9.54 19.07
C TYR A 381 -10.44 -9.20 19.99
N ILE A 382 -10.39 -9.86 21.14
CA ILE A 382 -9.27 -9.77 22.07
C ILE A 382 -8.36 -10.99 21.84
N SER A 383 -7.10 -10.72 21.55
CA SER A 383 -6.08 -11.73 21.32
C SER A 383 -5.60 -12.40 22.62
N HIS A 384 -4.71 -13.39 22.47
CA HIS A 384 -4.18 -14.25 23.53
C HIS A 384 -3.53 -13.51 24.70
N ASP A 385 -3.05 -12.29 24.50
CA ASP A 385 -2.36 -11.45 25.51
C ASP A 385 -3.14 -10.19 25.90
N GLY A 386 -4.42 -10.09 25.49
CA GLY A 386 -5.29 -8.97 25.82
C GLY A 386 -5.27 -7.83 24.78
N LEU A 387 -4.49 -7.95 23.70
CA LEU A 387 -4.50 -6.97 22.61
C LEU A 387 -5.82 -7.02 21.85
N ARG A 388 -6.44 -5.86 21.61
CA ARG A 388 -7.56 -5.76 20.68
C ARG A 388 -7.03 -5.86 19.24
N VAL A 389 -7.57 -6.81 18.48
CA VAL A 389 -7.30 -6.97 17.04
C VAL A 389 -8.55 -6.57 16.27
N SER A 390 -8.38 -5.60 15.38
CA SER A 390 -9.44 -5.18 14.45
C SER A 390 -9.60 -6.23 13.35
N ALA A 391 -10.85 -6.59 13.05
CA ALA A 391 -11.15 -7.57 12.02
C ALA A 391 -12.50 -7.29 11.38
N ARG A 392 -12.68 -7.76 10.15
CA ARG A 392 -13.97 -7.76 9.44
C ARG A 392 -14.36 -9.18 9.07
N LEU A 393 -15.66 -9.46 9.17
CA LEU A 393 -16.27 -10.71 8.70
C LEU A 393 -17.20 -10.41 7.53
N TYR A 394 -16.90 -10.98 6.37
CA TYR A 394 -17.73 -10.91 5.18
C TYR A 394 -18.53 -12.20 5.04
N LEU A 395 -19.85 -12.09 5.09
CA LEU A 395 -20.76 -13.22 5.00
C LEU A 395 -21.49 -13.23 3.67
N PRO A 396 -21.83 -14.40 3.11
CA PRO A 396 -22.79 -14.51 2.03
C PRO A 396 -24.10 -13.80 2.37
N ALA A 397 -24.65 -13.04 1.42
CA ALA A 397 -25.94 -12.40 1.60
C ALA A 397 -27.06 -13.44 1.75
N ASP A 398 -28.06 -13.13 2.59
CA ASP A 398 -29.20 -14.02 2.85
C ASP A 398 -29.99 -14.35 1.56
N GLU A 399 -30.05 -13.40 0.62
CA GLU A 399 -30.70 -13.55 -0.69
C GLU A 399 -30.09 -14.65 -1.57
N LEU A 400 -28.87 -15.08 -1.29
CA LEU A 400 -28.22 -16.19 -1.99
C LEU A 400 -28.80 -17.55 -1.58
N GLY A 401 -29.52 -17.61 -0.44
CA GLY A 401 -30.26 -18.80 0.00
C GLY A 401 -29.37 -19.96 0.47
N PHE A 402 -28.14 -19.69 0.88
CA PHE A 402 -27.30 -20.73 1.49
C PHE A 402 -27.81 -21.13 2.86
N GLU A 403 -27.94 -22.42 3.12
CA GLU A 403 -28.41 -22.97 4.39
C GLU A 403 -27.26 -23.53 5.24
N GLY A 404 -27.42 -23.49 6.58
CA GLY A 404 -26.48 -24.03 7.54
C GLY A 404 -25.26 -23.14 7.76
N LYS A 405 -24.28 -23.66 8.49
CA LYS A 405 -23.03 -22.95 8.80
C LYS A 405 -22.14 -22.82 7.57
N ARG A 406 -21.47 -21.66 7.43
CA ARG A 406 -20.57 -21.36 6.30
C ARG A 406 -19.15 -21.78 6.61
N PRO A 407 -18.44 -22.44 5.67
CA PRO A 407 -16.98 -22.55 5.75
C PRO A 407 -16.39 -21.14 5.77
N VAL A 408 -15.22 -20.97 6.38
CA VAL A 408 -14.59 -19.67 6.53
C VAL A 408 -13.16 -19.68 5.97
N VAL A 409 -12.81 -18.65 5.20
CA VAL A 409 -11.44 -18.41 4.76
C VAL A 409 -10.88 -17.21 5.51
N PHE A 410 -9.73 -17.39 6.16
CA PHE A 410 -8.95 -16.30 6.73
C PHE A 410 -8.13 -15.68 5.60
N TYR A 411 -8.36 -14.41 5.31
CA TYR A 411 -7.58 -13.65 4.33
C TYR A 411 -6.58 -12.76 5.08
N ILE A 412 -5.28 -12.98 4.83
CA ILE A 412 -4.19 -12.29 5.51
C ILE A 412 -3.48 -11.36 4.52
N HIS A 413 -3.45 -10.06 4.84
CA HIS A 413 -2.81 -9.05 3.99
C HIS A 413 -1.29 -9.16 4.01
N GLY A 414 -0.65 -8.53 3.02
CA GLY A 414 0.80 -8.38 2.94
C GLY A 414 1.34 -7.26 3.84
N GLY A 415 2.61 -6.99 3.75
CA GLY A 415 3.31 -5.96 4.51
C GLY A 415 4.42 -6.52 5.38
N PRO A 416 4.31 -6.61 6.72
CA PRO A 416 3.14 -6.54 7.60
C PRO A 416 2.54 -5.15 7.84
N GLN A 417 3.31 -4.07 7.66
CA GLN A 417 2.86 -2.69 7.88
C GLN A 417 1.92 -2.22 6.76
N ALA A 418 0.76 -2.87 6.67
CA ALA A 418 -0.35 -2.57 5.78
C ALA A 418 -1.66 -2.82 6.51
N GLN A 419 -2.79 -2.66 5.84
CA GLN A 419 -4.11 -2.91 6.39
C GLN A 419 -5.04 -3.37 5.28
N GLU A 420 -5.86 -4.38 5.53
CA GLU A 420 -6.99 -4.68 4.66
C GLU A 420 -8.16 -3.78 5.02
N ARG A 421 -8.64 -3.02 4.04
CA ARG A 421 -9.65 -1.98 4.20
C ARG A 421 -10.89 -2.31 3.36
N PRO A 422 -12.08 -1.72 3.63
CA PRO A 422 -13.29 -1.93 2.85
C PRO A 422 -13.22 -1.24 1.48
N ASP A 423 -12.43 -1.78 0.57
CA ASP A 423 -11.95 -1.17 -0.64
C ASP A 423 -12.12 -2.11 -1.85
N PHE A 424 -13.04 -1.80 -2.75
CA PHE A 424 -13.26 -2.58 -3.99
C PHE A 424 -12.24 -2.21 -5.08
N THR A 425 -10.99 -2.05 -4.71
CA THR A 425 -9.93 -1.77 -5.68
C THR A 425 -9.10 -3.03 -5.84
N TRP A 426 -8.10 -3.30 -5.79
CA TRP A 426 -7.09 -4.32 -5.86
C TRP A 426 -7.58 -5.78 -5.80
N PHE A 427 -6.68 -6.67 -5.50
CA PHE A 427 -6.86 -8.10 -5.53
C PHE A 427 -7.85 -8.62 -4.49
N SER A 428 -7.82 -8.11 -3.27
CA SER A 428 -8.51 -8.72 -2.12
C SER A 428 -10.03 -8.66 -2.22
N MET A 429 -10.61 -7.48 -2.38
CA MET A 429 -12.06 -7.33 -2.28
C MET A 429 -12.85 -8.05 -3.39
N PRO A 430 -12.44 -8.02 -4.68
CA PRO A 430 -13.09 -8.86 -5.68
C PRO A 430 -13.06 -10.35 -5.33
N LEU A 431 -11.96 -10.85 -4.76
CA LEU A 431 -11.87 -12.23 -4.30
C LEU A 431 -12.77 -12.51 -3.10
N ILE A 432 -12.77 -11.64 -2.10
CA ILE A 432 -13.64 -11.72 -0.92
C ILE A 432 -15.10 -11.80 -1.36
N GLN A 433 -15.53 -10.89 -2.24
CA GLN A 433 -16.89 -10.90 -2.79
C GLN A 433 -17.18 -12.17 -3.58
N PHE A 434 -16.21 -12.68 -4.34
CA PHE A 434 -16.40 -13.89 -5.12
C PHE A 434 -16.55 -15.13 -4.23
N LEU A 435 -15.78 -15.22 -3.16
CA LEU A 435 -15.93 -16.28 -2.14
C LEU A 435 -17.30 -16.20 -1.46
N THR A 436 -17.75 -15.01 -1.05
CA THR A 436 -19.08 -14.86 -0.40
C THR A 436 -20.23 -15.20 -1.35
N LEU A 437 -20.15 -14.81 -2.63
CA LEU A 437 -21.14 -15.20 -3.65
C LEU A 437 -21.19 -16.73 -3.87
N ASN A 438 -20.13 -17.45 -3.52
CA ASN A 438 -20.04 -18.90 -3.61
C ASN A 438 -20.27 -19.61 -2.24
N GLY A 439 -20.79 -18.90 -1.23
CA GLY A 439 -21.22 -19.48 0.03
C GLY A 439 -20.12 -19.65 1.07
N VAL A 440 -18.96 -19.04 0.88
CA VAL A 440 -17.83 -19.06 1.81
C VAL A 440 -17.79 -17.73 2.57
N ALA A 441 -17.73 -17.78 3.89
CA ALA A 441 -17.45 -16.60 4.71
C ALA A 441 -15.96 -16.24 4.61
N VAL A 442 -15.64 -14.95 4.69
CA VAL A 442 -14.23 -14.49 4.70
C VAL A 442 -13.99 -13.66 5.95
N PHE A 443 -13.01 -14.08 6.74
CA PHE A 443 -12.57 -13.38 7.93
C PHE A 443 -11.23 -12.66 7.63
N VAL A 444 -11.18 -11.36 7.91
CA VAL A 444 -10.09 -10.47 7.53
C VAL A 444 -9.56 -9.75 8.77
N PRO A 445 -8.60 -10.33 9.49
CA PRO A 445 -7.99 -9.70 10.65
C PRO A 445 -6.83 -8.80 10.25
N ASN A 446 -6.75 -7.63 10.87
CA ASN A 446 -5.59 -6.73 10.84
C ASN A 446 -4.80 -6.94 12.15
N VAL A 447 -3.99 -7.99 12.19
CA VAL A 447 -3.23 -8.39 13.39
C VAL A 447 -2.13 -7.38 13.73
N ARG A 448 -1.51 -7.53 14.92
CA ARG A 448 -0.32 -6.72 15.27
C ARG A 448 0.68 -6.68 14.11
N GLY A 449 1.30 -5.53 13.91
CA GLY A 449 2.12 -5.21 12.74
C GLY A 449 1.37 -4.43 11.66
N SER A 450 0.02 -4.50 11.63
CA SER A 450 -0.77 -3.72 10.68
C SER A 450 -0.70 -2.22 10.96
N SER A 451 -0.78 -1.40 9.90
CA SER A 451 -0.99 0.05 10.00
C SER A 451 -2.46 0.38 10.32
N GLY A 452 -2.74 1.63 10.67
CA GLY A 452 -4.08 2.11 11.00
C GLY A 452 -4.40 2.13 12.51
N TYR A 453 -3.45 1.70 13.36
CA TYR A 453 -3.66 1.53 14.80
C TYR A 453 -2.54 2.14 15.65
N GLY A 454 -1.68 2.94 15.05
CA GLY A 454 -0.57 3.63 15.69
C GLY A 454 0.77 2.91 15.60
N LEU A 455 1.84 3.63 15.93
CA LEU A 455 3.22 3.16 15.83
C LEU A 455 3.50 1.94 16.69
N SER A 456 3.01 1.94 17.95
CA SER A 456 3.23 0.83 18.88
C SER A 456 2.63 -0.49 18.37
N TYR A 457 1.50 -0.42 17.67
CA TYR A 457 0.86 -1.59 17.06
C TYR A 457 1.69 -2.13 15.88
N MET A 458 2.16 -1.25 14.99
CA MET A 458 3.01 -1.62 13.86
C MET A 458 4.33 -2.27 14.29
N LYS A 459 4.94 -1.77 15.35
CA LYS A 459 6.25 -2.26 15.83
C LYS A 459 6.20 -3.61 16.53
N GLN A 460 5.05 -4.13 16.90
CA GLN A 460 4.96 -5.41 17.63
C GLN A 460 5.46 -6.63 16.85
N VAL A 461 5.73 -6.48 15.56
CA VAL A 461 6.30 -7.54 14.72
C VAL A 461 7.80 -7.37 14.45
N ASP A 462 8.42 -6.28 14.89
CA ASP A 462 9.86 -6.12 14.80
C ASP A 462 10.55 -7.24 15.60
N HIS A 463 11.43 -8.00 14.95
CA HIS A 463 12.05 -9.22 15.49
C HIS A 463 11.05 -10.24 16.06
N ASP A 464 9.81 -10.29 15.51
CA ASP A 464 8.80 -11.26 15.96
C ASP A 464 7.87 -11.80 14.85
N TRP A 465 8.24 -11.67 13.58
CA TRP A 465 7.47 -12.27 12.48
C TRP A 465 7.19 -13.75 12.74
N GLY A 466 5.92 -14.17 12.61
CA GLY A 466 5.48 -15.54 12.90
C GLY A 466 5.47 -15.91 14.40
N GLY A 467 5.60 -14.92 15.26
CA GLY A 467 5.52 -15.03 16.71
C GLY A 467 4.14 -14.75 17.29
N LYS A 468 3.98 -13.58 17.89
CA LYS A 468 2.73 -13.15 18.49
C LYS A 468 1.66 -12.82 17.45
N ASP A 469 2.06 -12.27 16.29
CA ASP A 469 1.21 -12.04 15.13
C ASP A 469 0.50 -13.32 14.65
N ARG A 470 1.22 -14.45 14.62
CA ARG A 470 0.63 -15.78 14.38
C ARG A 470 -0.41 -16.16 15.43
N LEU A 471 -0.12 -15.89 16.71
CA LEU A 471 -1.02 -16.22 17.82
C LEU A 471 -2.30 -15.36 17.80
N ASP A 472 -2.27 -14.17 17.19
CA ASP A 472 -3.48 -13.38 16.96
C ASP A 472 -4.45 -14.14 16.05
N HIS A 473 -3.97 -14.73 14.94
CA HIS A 473 -4.80 -15.56 14.07
C HIS A 473 -5.35 -16.81 14.77
N VAL A 474 -4.55 -17.46 15.62
CA VAL A 474 -5.00 -18.61 16.41
C VAL A 474 -6.08 -18.21 17.40
N ALA A 475 -5.91 -17.09 18.10
CA ALA A 475 -6.88 -16.59 19.08
C ALA A 475 -8.23 -16.23 18.43
N ALA A 476 -8.25 -15.86 17.14
CA ALA A 476 -9.48 -15.59 16.41
C ALA A 476 -10.43 -16.80 16.36
N PHE A 477 -9.93 -18.04 16.40
CA PHE A 477 -10.77 -19.24 16.41
C PHE A 477 -11.70 -19.29 17.63
N ASP A 478 -11.23 -18.90 18.81
CA ASP A 478 -12.05 -18.91 20.02
C ASP A 478 -13.16 -17.86 19.98
N HIS A 479 -12.88 -16.72 19.33
CA HIS A 479 -13.88 -15.69 19.06
C HIS A 479 -14.91 -16.18 18.03
N LEU A 480 -14.47 -16.67 16.88
CA LEU A 480 -15.34 -17.08 15.77
C LEU A 480 -16.17 -18.35 16.09
N ARG A 481 -15.70 -19.23 16.97
CA ARG A 481 -16.50 -20.39 17.45
C ARG A 481 -17.81 -19.99 18.14
N GLN A 482 -17.91 -18.76 18.63
CA GLN A 482 -19.13 -18.24 19.25
C GLN A 482 -20.16 -17.80 18.20
N ASP A 483 -19.75 -17.61 16.94
CA ASP A 483 -20.66 -17.27 15.84
C ASP A 483 -21.31 -18.54 15.27
N GLY A 484 -22.59 -18.72 15.54
CA GLY A 484 -23.35 -19.86 15.06
C GLY A 484 -23.50 -19.97 13.54
N ARG A 485 -23.12 -18.93 12.78
CA ARG A 485 -23.17 -18.91 11.31
C ARG A 485 -21.96 -19.58 10.66
N LEU A 486 -20.86 -19.77 11.41
CA LEU A 486 -19.57 -20.25 10.89
C LEU A 486 -19.34 -21.74 11.22
N ASP A 487 -18.65 -22.42 10.31
CA ASP A 487 -18.14 -23.78 10.47
C ASP A 487 -16.61 -23.76 10.42
N LEU A 488 -16.00 -23.73 11.59
CA LEU A 488 -14.54 -23.67 11.73
C LEU A 488 -13.84 -25.03 11.53
N ASP A 489 -14.58 -26.13 11.47
CA ASP A 489 -14.02 -27.42 11.05
C ASP A 489 -13.72 -27.43 9.54
N ARG A 490 -14.23 -26.44 8.82
CA ARG A 490 -13.96 -26.19 7.40
C ARG A 490 -13.33 -24.80 7.22
N ALA A 491 -12.24 -24.55 7.96
CA ALA A 491 -11.48 -23.30 7.85
C ALA A 491 -10.37 -23.42 6.81
N GLY A 492 -10.28 -22.42 5.93
CA GLY A 492 -9.16 -22.21 5.03
C GLY A 492 -8.33 -20.99 5.44
N VAL A 493 -7.08 -20.97 5.02
CA VAL A 493 -6.19 -19.81 5.22
C VAL A 493 -5.54 -19.41 3.89
N MET A 494 -5.47 -18.12 3.63
CA MET A 494 -4.75 -17.58 2.49
C MET A 494 -4.20 -16.19 2.76
N GLY A 495 -3.13 -15.85 2.05
CA GLY A 495 -2.57 -14.51 2.12
C GLY A 495 -1.52 -14.27 1.04
N ARG A 496 -1.11 -13.00 0.92
CA ARG A 496 -0.15 -12.52 -0.08
C ARG A 496 1.10 -11.95 0.58
N SER A 497 2.29 -12.23 0.01
CA SER A 497 3.56 -11.68 0.49
C SER A 497 3.78 -12.05 1.97
N TYR A 498 3.89 -11.10 2.89
CA TYR A 498 3.87 -11.41 4.32
C TYR A 498 2.66 -12.28 4.72
N GLY A 499 1.46 -12.05 4.15
CA GLY A 499 0.28 -12.89 4.39
C GLY A 499 0.48 -14.32 3.86
N GLY A 500 1.22 -14.50 2.76
CA GLY A 500 1.66 -15.80 2.25
C GLY A 500 2.61 -16.49 3.24
N TYR A 501 3.65 -15.78 3.70
CA TYR A 501 4.52 -16.25 4.78
C TYR A 501 3.70 -16.70 6.01
N MET A 502 2.76 -15.88 6.46
CA MET A 502 1.92 -16.20 7.61
C MET A 502 1.02 -17.43 7.34
N THR A 503 0.50 -17.57 6.12
CA THR A 503 -0.24 -18.77 5.68
C THR A 503 0.61 -20.03 5.82
N LEU A 504 1.86 -19.99 5.37
CA LEU A 504 2.81 -21.10 5.49
C LEU A 504 3.13 -21.43 6.96
N ILE A 505 3.37 -20.40 7.79
CA ILE A 505 3.62 -20.56 9.23
C ILE A 505 2.41 -21.17 9.94
N LEU A 506 1.19 -20.68 9.68
CA LEU A 506 -0.04 -21.19 10.28
C LEU A 506 -0.31 -22.64 9.84
N ALA A 507 -0.18 -22.94 8.56
CA ALA A 507 -0.40 -24.30 8.05
C ALA A 507 0.65 -25.32 8.57
N GLY A 508 1.87 -24.86 8.82
CA GLY A 508 2.93 -25.71 9.37
C GLY A 508 2.87 -25.89 10.89
N ARG A 509 2.54 -24.84 11.64
CA ARG A 509 2.59 -24.87 13.13
C ARG A 509 1.25 -25.18 13.80
N HIS A 510 0.14 -24.98 13.08
CA HIS A 510 -1.24 -25.24 13.56
C HIS A 510 -2.02 -26.05 12.52
N PRO A 511 -1.47 -27.21 12.05
CA PRO A 511 -2.08 -27.99 10.97
C PRO A 511 -3.50 -28.49 11.30
N GLU A 512 -3.84 -28.57 12.58
CA GLU A 512 -5.16 -29.02 13.05
C GLU A 512 -6.26 -27.98 12.82
N LEU A 513 -5.92 -26.72 12.53
CA LEU A 513 -6.90 -25.66 12.34
C LEU A 513 -7.38 -25.52 10.88
N TRP A 514 -6.62 -26.07 9.93
CA TRP A 514 -6.82 -25.74 8.53
C TRP A 514 -7.20 -26.95 7.67
N SER A 515 -8.27 -26.79 6.89
CA SER A 515 -8.73 -27.77 5.89
C SER A 515 -8.15 -27.50 4.50
N ALA A 516 -7.68 -26.28 4.24
CA ALA A 516 -7.03 -25.88 3.00
C ALA A 516 -6.16 -24.63 3.21
N ALA A 517 -5.06 -24.50 2.48
CA ALA A 517 -4.17 -23.35 2.53
C ALA A 517 -3.85 -22.84 1.11
N CYS A 518 -3.80 -21.51 0.92
CA CYS A 518 -3.41 -20.88 -0.35
C CYS A 518 -2.32 -19.84 -0.08
N ASP A 519 -1.09 -20.16 -0.46
CA ASP A 519 0.04 -19.26 -0.40
C ASP A 519 0.19 -18.47 -1.71
N MET A 520 0.32 -17.14 -1.59
CA MET A 520 0.61 -16.26 -2.71
C MET A 520 1.87 -15.44 -2.41
N PHE A 521 2.93 -15.64 -3.19
CA PHE A 521 4.18 -14.86 -3.11
C PHE A 521 4.82 -14.88 -1.71
N GLY A 522 4.62 -15.93 -0.91
CA GLY A 522 5.11 -15.99 0.47
C GLY A 522 6.57 -16.44 0.56
N PRO A 523 7.43 -15.74 1.34
CA PRO A 523 8.75 -16.26 1.69
C PRO A 523 8.64 -17.59 2.46
N TYR A 524 9.28 -18.63 1.97
CA TYR A 524 9.19 -19.94 2.59
C TYR A 524 10.40 -20.28 3.48
N ASN A 525 11.56 -19.66 3.20
CA ASN A 525 12.77 -19.81 3.99
C ASN A 525 13.39 -18.43 4.26
N MET A 526 13.43 -18.01 5.52
CA MET A 526 13.91 -16.68 5.88
C MET A 526 15.37 -16.41 5.50
N PHE A 527 16.21 -17.45 5.41
CA PHE A 527 17.61 -17.29 5.00
C PHE A 527 17.72 -17.00 3.52
N THR A 528 17.08 -17.81 2.67
CA THR A 528 17.12 -17.62 1.21
C THR A 528 16.37 -16.36 0.80
N PHE A 529 15.28 -16.03 1.47
CA PHE A 529 14.55 -14.79 1.27
C PHE A 529 15.43 -13.57 1.53
N LEU A 530 16.06 -13.48 2.72
CA LEU A 530 16.95 -12.36 3.08
C LEU A 530 18.18 -12.27 2.19
N GLU A 531 18.73 -13.41 1.74
CA GLU A 531 19.85 -13.45 0.81
C GLU A 531 19.50 -12.91 -0.58
N ARG A 532 18.29 -13.21 -1.05
CA ARG A 532 17.78 -12.88 -2.40
C ARG A 532 17.15 -11.48 -2.52
N LEU A 533 16.97 -10.78 -1.41
CA LEU A 533 16.49 -9.40 -1.43
C LEU A 533 17.42 -8.47 -2.23
N PRO A 534 16.88 -7.40 -2.84
CA PRO A 534 17.70 -6.30 -3.35
C PRO A 534 18.65 -5.77 -2.27
N GLU A 535 19.88 -5.43 -2.63
CA GLU A 535 20.91 -5.02 -1.66
C GLU A 535 20.48 -3.81 -0.81
N THR A 536 19.74 -2.86 -1.40
CA THR A 536 19.18 -1.69 -0.70
C THR A 536 18.17 -2.06 0.39
N TRP A 537 17.47 -3.18 0.25
CA TRP A 537 16.45 -3.60 1.21
C TRP A 537 17.03 -4.38 2.39
N LYS A 538 18.17 -5.04 2.22
CA LYS A 538 18.78 -5.91 3.23
C LYS A 538 19.01 -5.19 4.55
N THR A 539 19.47 -3.94 4.50
CA THR A 539 19.74 -3.15 5.71
C THR A 539 18.49 -2.99 6.58
N TYR A 540 17.36 -2.60 5.97
CA TYR A 540 16.08 -2.49 6.69
C TYR A 540 15.60 -3.84 7.22
N PHE A 541 15.63 -4.89 6.38
CA PHE A 541 15.14 -6.21 6.79
C PHE A 541 16.02 -6.86 7.87
N TYR A 542 17.33 -6.63 7.87
CA TYR A 542 18.20 -7.10 8.94
C TYR A 542 17.93 -6.42 10.28
N LEU A 543 17.51 -5.14 10.26
CA LEU A 543 17.14 -4.41 11.46
C LEU A 543 15.72 -4.74 11.95
N SER A 544 14.80 -5.10 11.07
CA SER A 544 13.38 -5.34 11.40
C SER A 544 13.03 -6.80 11.62
N ILE A 545 13.64 -7.73 10.87
CA ILE A 545 13.39 -9.16 10.99
C ILE A 545 14.49 -9.86 11.80
N GLY A 546 15.75 -9.66 11.40
CA GLY A 546 16.93 -10.29 12.02
C GLY A 546 18.05 -10.53 11.02
N HIS A 547 19.27 -10.63 11.54
CA HIS A 547 20.47 -10.80 10.72
C HIS A 547 20.78 -12.30 10.51
N PRO A 548 20.99 -12.78 9.27
CA PRO A 548 21.16 -14.21 8.97
C PRO A 548 22.28 -14.92 9.74
N GLU A 549 23.34 -14.21 10.10
CA GLU A 549 24.47 -14.77 10.87
C GLU A 549 24.28 -14.65 12.38
N LYS A 550 23.74 -13.50 12.86
CA LYS A 550 23.66 -13.19 14.30
C LYS A 550 22.44 -13.83 14.94
N ASP A 551 21.30 -13.89 14.19
CA ASP A 551 20.00 -14.31 14.70
C ASP A 551 19.59 -15.68 14.12
N ARG A 552 20.57 -16.56 13.88
CA ARG A 552 20.37 -17.83 13.17
C ARG A 552 19.32 -18.74 13.80
N GLU A 553 19.34 -18.92 15.11
CA GLU A 553 18.38 -19.78 15.81
C GLU A 553 16.96 -19.22 15.69
N PHE A 554 16.81 -17.91 15.88
CA PHE A 554 15.56 -17.18 15.73
C PHE A 554 15.01 -17.32 14.30
N LEU A 555 15.80 -17.02 13.27
CA LEU A 555 15.39 -17.14 11.87
C LEU A 555 15.04 -18.57 11.47
N THR A 556 15.72 -19.58 12.05
CA THR A 556 15.39 -20.99 11.82
C THR A 556 14.00 -21.32 12.41
N GLU A 557 13.71 -20.86 13.61
CA GLU A 557 12.40 -21.06 14.26
C GLU A 557 11.27 -20.33 13.54
N ARG A 558 11.57 -19.16 12.93
CA ARG A 558 10.61 -18.34 12.19
C ARG A 558 10.49 -18.69 10.71
N SER A 559 11.32 -19.57 10.18
CA SER A 559 11.26 -20.03 8.78
C SER A 559 10.14 -21.06 8.58
N PRO A 560 9.20 -20.85 7.63
CA PRO A 560 8.13 -21.83 7.36
C PRO A 560 8.65 -23.23 7.04
N ASN A 561 9.72 -23.38 6.26
CA ASN A 561 10.29 -24.68 5.89
C ASN A 561 10.63 -25.55 7.12
N THR A 562 10.95 -24.96 8.27
CA THR A 562 11.18 -25.70 9.52
C THR A 562 9.95 -26.48 9.98
N HIS A 563 8.74 -25.99 9.69
CA HIS A 563 7.49 -26.50 10.23
C HIS A 563 6.60 -27.22 9.21
N LEU A 564 6.79 -26.96 7.90
CA LEU A 564 5.90 -27.43 6.85
C LEU A 564 5.87 -28.97 6.67
N HIS A 565 6.83 -29.71 7.26
CA HIS A 565 6.71 -31.16 7.33
C HIS A 565 5.44 -31.62 8.09
N GLN A 566 4.87 -30.77 8.96
CA GLN A 566 3.62 -31.01 9.69
C GLN A 566 2.36 -30.69 8.88
N LEU A 567 2.47 -30.02 7.72
CA LEU A 567 1.33 -29.69 6.85
C LEU A 567 0.42 -30.90 6.66
N SER A 568 -0.88 -30.75 6.99
CA SER A 568 -1.87 -31.83 6.91
C SER A 568 -2.96 -31.61 5.87
N CYS A 569 -3.13 -30.37 5.38
CA CYS A 569 -4.14 -30.01 4.41
C CYS A 569 -3.55 -29.81 3.00
N PRO A 570 -4.37 -29.89 1.94
CA PRO A 570 -3.97 -29.47 0.61
C PRO A 570 -3.54 -28.01 0.56
N MET A 571 -2.58 -27.69 -0.32
CA MET A 571 -2.09 -26.33 -0.49
C MET A 571 -2.04 -25.92 -1.97
N LEU A 572 -2.53 -24.72 -2.27
CA LEU A 572 -2.34 -24.03 -3.53
C LEU A 572 -1.22 -22.99 -3.35
N VAL A 573 -0.21 -23.02 -4.22
CA VAL A 573 0.88 -22.04 -4.25
C VAL A 573 0.79 -21.23 -5.53
N ILE A 574 0.79 -19.90 -5.42
CA ILE A 574 0.67 -18.98 -6.56
C ILE A 574 1.87 -18.03 -6.58
N GLN A 575 2.47 -17.84 -7.78
CA GLN A 575 3.68 -17.04 -7.94
C GLN A 575 3.70 -16.28 -9.27
N GLY A 576 4.29 -15.07 -9.27
CA GLY A 576 4.67 -14.34 -10.47
C GLY A 576 6.09 -14.68 -10.91
N GLY A 577 6.29 -14.91 -12.21
CA GLY A 577 7.59 -15.30 -12.77
C GLY A 577 8.65 -14.19 -12.71
N ASN A 578 8.21 -12.92 -12.70
CA ASN A 578 9.08 -11.73 -12.67
C ASN A 578 9.12 -11.04 -11.30
N ASP A 579 8.62 -11.70 -10.25
CA ASP A 579 8.58 -11.12 -8.90
C ASP A 579 9.97 -10.79 -8.36
N PRO A 580 10.31 -9.50 -8.13
CA PRO A 580 11.63 -9.10 -7.62
C PRO A 580 11.71 -9.07 -6.09
N ARG A 581 10.59 -9.22 -5.38
CA ARG A 581 10.49 -9.14 -3.92
C ARG A 581 10.61 -10.51 -3.27
N VAL A 582 9.83 -11.46 -3.80
CA VAL A 582 9.91 -12.90 -3.43
C VAL A 582 10.11 -13.67 -4.72
N LEU A 583 11.37 -14.04 -5.00
CA LEU A 583 11.73 -14.66 -6.28
C LEU A 583 10.96 -15.97 -6.49
N GLU A 584 10.60 -16.27 -7.74
CA GLU A 584 9.87 -17.50 -8.13
C GLU A 584 10.51 -18.76 -7.56
N VAL A 585 11.83 -18.76 -7.43
CA VAL A 585 12.58 -19.88 -6.86
C VAL A 585 12.21 -20.20 -5.41
N GLU A 586 11.71 -19.23 -4.61
CA GLU A 586 11.22 -19.50 -3.24
C GLU A 586 9.99 -20.41 -3.30
N SER A 587 9.02 -20.11 -4.14
CA SER A 587 7.81 -20.93 -4.30
C SER A 587 8.10 -22.27 -4.99
N ARG A 588 9.03 -22.32 -5.93
CA ARG A 588 9.44 -23.57 -6.57
C ARG A 588 10.12 -24.52 -5.58
N ASP A 589 11.07 -24.00 -4.78
CA ASP A 589 11.75 -24.78 -3.75
C ASP A 589 10.75 -25.34 -2.72
N LEU A 590 9.78 -24.52 -2.27
CA LEU A 590 8.66 -24.91 -1.42
C LEU A 590 7.89 -26.10 -2.02
N VAL A 591 7.44 -25.95 -3.28
CA VAL A 591 6.60 -26.95 -3.95
C VAL A 591 7.36 -28.27 -4.16
N GLU A 592 8.62 -28.21 -4.60
CA GLU A 592 9.45 -29.39 -4.80
C GLU A 592 9.68 -30.15 -3.48
N GLU A 593 10.00 -29.42 -2.40
CA GLU A 593 10.20 -30.01 -1.07
C GLU A 593 8.95 -30.71 -0.55
N LEU A 594 7.79 -30.04 -0.60
CA LEU A 594 6.54 -30.59 -0.08
C LEU A 594 6.03 -31.76 -0.91
N ARG A 595 6.16 -31.72 -2.24
CA ARG A 595 5.82 -32.85 -3.12
C ARG A 595 6.71 -34.04 -2.87
N ALA A 596 8.01 -33.84 -2.61
CA ALA A 596 8.93 -34.92 -2.25
C ALA A 596 8.55 -35.59 -0.90
N GLN A 597 7.87 -34.84 0.00
CA GLN A 597 7.30 -35.37 1.24
C GLN A 597 5.90 -36.01 1.05
N GLY A 598 5.38 -36.07 -0.17
CA GLY A 598 4.08 -36.65 -0.48
C GLY A 598 2.89 -35.78 -0.12
N LYS A 599 3.07 -34.46 0.06
CA LYS A 599 1.98 -33.51 0.33
C LYS A 599 1.21 -33.19 -0.96
N GLU A 600 -0.10 -32.89 -0.82
CA GLU A 600 -0.96 -32.48 -1.93
C GLU A 600 -0.75 -30.99 -2.21
N ILE A 601 0.01 -30.65 -3.28
CA ILE A 601 0.38 -29.29 -3.65
C ILE A 601 0.00 -29.00 -5.10
N GLU A 602 -0.87 -28.02 -5.27
CA GLU A 602 -1.16 -27.39 -6.57
C GLU A 602 -0.23 -26.17 -6.74
N TYR A 603 0.31 -25.94 -7.95
CA TYR A 603 1.24 -24.84 -8.22
C TYR A 603 0.83 -24.08 -9.47
N LEU A 604 0.67 -22.77 -9.34
CA LEU A 604 0.24 -21.87 -10.41
C LEU A 604 1.26 -20.72 -10.55
N VAL A 605 1.94 -20.69 -11.70
CA VAL A 605 2.88 -19.60 -12.03
C VAL A 605 2.30 -18.76 -13.16
N PHE A 606 2.44 -17.43 -13.02
CA PHE A 606 2.16 -16.44 -14.04
C PHE A 606 3.47 -15.84 -14.53
N GLU A 607 4.00 -16.35 -15.64
CA GLU A 607 5.32 -16.02 -16.16
C GLU A 607 5.51 -14.54 -16.53
N ASN A 608 4.43 -13.84 -16.76
CA ASN A 608 4.40 -12.42 -17.18
C ASN A 608 3.80 -11.49 -16.12
N GLU A 609 3.84 -11.90 -14.84
CA GLU A 609 3.43 -11.08 -13.68
C GLU A 609 4.61 -10.96 -12.70
N GLY A 610 4.59 -9.88 -11.92
CA GLY A 610 5.52 -9.62 -10.82
C GLY A 610 4.95 -10.02 -9.46
N HIS A 611 5.07 -9.12 -8.47
CA HIS A 611 4.54 -9.31 -7.09
C HIS A 611 3.03 -9.06 -6.98
N ASP A 612 2.31 -9.07 -8.11
CA ASP A 612 0.84 -8.99 -8.20
C ASP A 612 0.34 -9.70 -9.45
N VAL A 613 -0.98 -9.93 -9.54
CA VAL A 613 -1.65 -10.47 -10.73
C VAL A 613 -2.50 -9.36 -11.30
N LEU A 614 -2.03 -8.71 -12.36
CA LEU A 614 -2.62 -7.46 -12.88
C LEU A 614 -3.34 -7.64 -14.22
N LYS A 615 -2.84 -8.53 -15.09
CA LYS A 615 -3.44 -8.75 -16.42
C LYS A 615 -4.78 -9.45 -16.29
N PHE A 616 -5.77 -8.99 -17.02
CA PHE A 616 -7.16 -9.46 -16.88
C PHE A 616 -7.31 -10.97 -17.01
N GLU A 617 -6.70 -11.57 -18.03
CA GLU A 617 -6.73 -13.02 -18.25
C GLU A 617 -6.10 -13.80 -17.10
N ASN A 618 -5.01 -13.28 -16.51
CA ASN A 618 -4.34 -13.85 -15.35
C ASN A 618 -5.20 -13.71 -14.09
N LYS A 619 -5.84 -12.55 -13.88
CA LYS A 619 -6.81 -12.34 -12.79
C LYS A 619 -7.95 -13.35 -12.86
N VAL A 620 -8.59 -13.49 -14.03
CA VAL A 620 -9.70 -14.46 -14.21
C VAL A 620 -9.25 -15.87 -13.83
N ARG A 621 -8.09 -16.31 -14.32
CA ARG A 621 -7.55 -17.62 -13.99
C ARG A 621 -7.21 -17.75 -12.52
N CYS A 622 -6.50 -16.77 -11.95
CA CYS A 622 -6.07 -16.78 -10.55
C CYS A 622 -7.25 -16.89 -9.57
N TYR A 623 -8.26 -16.04 -9.71
CA TYR A 623 -9.43 -16.06 -8.84
C TYR A 623 -10.26 -17.33 -9.01
N SER A 624 -10.40 -17.84 -10.24
CA SER A 624 -11.13 -19.08 -10.52
C SER A 624 -10.43 -20.27 -9.87
N GLU A 625 -9.11 -20.37 -9.97
CA GLU A 625 -8.32 -21.44 -9.33
C GLU A 625 -8.42 -21.37 -7.80
N ILE A 626 -8.28 -20.18 -7.19
CA ILE A 626 -8.41 -20.00 -5.73
C ILE A 626 -9.81 -20.42 -5.27
N THR A 627 -10.86 -19.93 -5.92
CA THR A 627 -12.24 -20.23 -5.52
C THR A 627 -12.58 -21.70 -5.76
N GLY A 628 -12.13 -22.26 -6.87
CA GLY A 628 -12.29 -23.69 -7.18
C GLY A 628 -11.56 -24.57 -6.17
N PHE A 629 -10.36 -24.19 -5.75
CA PHE A 629 -9.57 -24.88 -4.74
C PHE A 629 -10.31 -24.89 -3.38
N PHE A 630 -10.76 -23.73 -2.88
CA PHE A 630 -11.52 -23.69 -1.63
C PHE A 630 -12.89 -24.39 -1.74
N ALA A 631 -13.58 -24.27 -2.87
CA ALA A 631 -14.82 -25.01 -3.10
C ALA A 631 -14.59 -26.52 -3.04
N LYS A 632 -13.50 -27.05 -3.62
CA LYS A 632 -13.15 -28.47 -3.58
C LYS A 632 -12.86 -28.98 -2.16
N HIS A 633 -12.14 -28.19 -1.36
CA HIS A 633 -11.59 -28.66 -0.09
C HIS A 633 -12.37 -28.21 1.16
N LEU A 634 -13.28 -27.22 1.04
CA LEU A 634 -14.11 -26.72 2.15
C LEU A 634 -15.59 -27.11 2.01
N GLN A 635 -16.00 -27.82 0.97
CA GLN A 635 -17.37 -28.35 0.87
C GLN A 635 -17.51 -29.61 1.74
N PRO A 636 -18.75 -29.91 2.25
CA PRO A 636 -19.00 -31.10 3.08
C PRO A 636 -18.84 -32.39 2.31
#